data_c44f07921b61f680010ae16548a5ad85
#
_entry.id   c44f07921b61f680010ae16548a5ad85
#
_cell.length_a   1.000
_cell.length_b   1.000
_cell.length_c   1.000
_cell.angle_alpha   90.00
_cell.angle_beta   90.00
_cell.angle_gamma   90.00
#
_symmetry.space_group_name_H-M   'P 1'
#
loop_
_entity.id
_entity.type
_entity.pdbx_description
1 polymer ?
#
loop_
_entity_poly.entity_id
_entity_poly.type
_entity_poly.pdbx_seq_one_letter_code
_entity_poly.pdbx_strand_id
1 'polypeptide(L)'
;MEHKQHYSGLSEQEVKENRAKFGDNVLTPPIQTPIWKKFIAKFNDPLIVILLIAGVFSVGISCYEYFGLNEGTQVFFEPVGIFIAILLATGLAFFFEERANKAFSILNKVDDDELVEVMRNGNTTNVPKREIVVGDIVLLNTGENIPADGELLKAVALSVDESSLTGEPICRKSTKHEEFDSNATFPSNFVLRGTKVMEGHGIFRVTSVGDATENGKVFTAAQIDNSVKTPLTEQLNKLGTLITWASYALGVLILAGRVLMFFNEYSFTWVHFIQYLLDSIMICVTLIVVAVPEGLPMAVTLSLAYSMRRMLQTSNLVRKLHACETMGATTVICTDKTGTLTQNQMRVYALQANRDDVTIDALLKEGIAVNSTASLDLSNPEKPVALGNPTEGALLLWLRDQGYDYQQIRDDIEIVDELPFSTDRKYMATLVRSTLLPNKTILYIKGATDIIKQYCTSLAGNRSWPEIFTQLQTWQSQAMRTLGFAYLELPQTTSVKLAPGVISKIINGETDIAVNCCFLGIVAISDPVRKEVPAAVKECIDAGISVKIVTGDTPGTAKEIAKQVGLWTPNDTDKNIITGPEFEALTDEELRQRVFDLKIIARAKPMDKKRLVESLQSLNQVVAVTGDGTNDAPALKAAHVGLSMGDGTSVAKEASDITIIDNSFLSIGHAVMWGRSLYQNIQRFILFQLTVNVVACLIVLAGAFMGTHSPLTVTQMLWVNLIMDTFAAMALASLPPSQLVMNNPPRNRNAFIITRNMWTRIIALGGIFFLSLLGFLYILEYSDITQMTDLLHFKLSNHKELTPYELSLFFTMFVMLQFWNMFNARAFATNQSAFHFKECRGFGLIVLMILIGQVLIVELGGQMFNVTPLKLIDWTIIIVTSSGVLLLGEIFRWLTAKKKS
;
A
#
# COMPACT_ATOMS: atom_id res chain seq x y z
N MET A 1 24.54 -0.85 48.75
CA MET A 1 23.94 -2.20 48.50
C MET A 1 22.46 -1.95 48.17
N GLU A 2 22.16 -1.76 46.90
CA GLU A 2 20.76 -1.73 46.45
C GLU A 2 20.23 -3.15 46.41
N HIS A 3 19.17 -3.41 47.19
CA HIS A 3 18.43 -4.66 47.10
C HIS A 3 17.99 -4.90 45.66
N LYS A 4 18.49 -5.94 45.01
CA LYS A 4 17.92 -6.47 43.78
C LYS A 4 16.50 -6.91 44.12
N GLN A 5 15.52 -6.07 43.87
CA GLN A 5 14.10 -6.48 43.89
C GLN A 5 13.89 -7.52 42.79
N HIS A 6 13.80 -8.78 43.20
CA HIS A 6 13.42 -9.87 42.28
C HIS A 6 11.91 -9.84 42.08
N TYR A 7 11.48 -9.43 40.93
CA TYR A 7 10.08 -9.54 40.51
C TYR A 7 9.82 -10.97 40.03
N SER A 8 8.89 -11.70 40.65
CA SER A 8 8.57 -13.08 40.23
C SER A 8 7.58 -13.15 39.06
N GLY A 9 6.79 -12.09 38.86
CA GLY A 9 5.73 -12.11 37.90
C GLY A 9 4.61 -13.11 38.21
N LEU A 10 3.62 -13.23 37.35
CA LEU A 10 2.47 -14.15 37.51
C LEU A 10 2.86 -15.60 37.19
N SER A 11 2.24 -16.55 37.89
CA SER A 11 2.25 -17.97 37.52
C SER A 11 1.27 -18.24 36.38
N GLU A 12 1.41 -19.36 35.69
CA GLU A 12 0.49 -19.74 34.59
C GLU A 12 -0.96 -19.90 35.06
N GLN A 13 -1.17 -20.27 36.32
CA GLN A 13 -2.51 -20.42 36.88
C GLN A 13 -3.14 -19.05 37.12
N GLU A 14 -2.39 -18.10 37.70
CA GLU A 14 -2.84 -16.71 37.91
C GLU A 14 -3.10 -16.00 36.56
N VAL A 15 -2.31 -16.27 35.53
CA VAL A 15 -2.54 -15.76 34.17
C VAL A 15 -3.90 -16.22 33.64
N LYS A 16 -4.25 -17.51 33.82
CA LYS A 16 -5.56 -18.05 33.39
C LYS A 16 -6.72 -17.44 34.19
N GLU A 17 -6.55 -17.28 35.48
CA GLU A 17 -7.56 -16.68 36.38
C GLU A 17 -7.79 -15.20 36.03
N ASN A 18 -6.71 -14.44 35.83
CA ASN A 18 -6.78 -13.02 35.47
C ASN A 18 -7.35 -12.82 34.06
N ARG A 19 -7.02 -13.71 33.11
CA ARG A 19 -7.62 -13.70 31.77
C ARG A 19 -9.13 -13.94 31.84
N ALA A 20 -9.59 -14.88 32.65
CA ALA A 20 -11.02 -15.17 32.82
C ALA A 20 -11.77 -14.00 33.49
N LYS A 21 -11.10 -13.24 34.37
CA LYS A 21 -11.70 -12.14 35.14
C LYS A 21 -11.68 -10.81 34.38
N PHE A 22 -10.62 -10.47 33.68
CA PHE A 22 -10.39 -9.16 33.06
C PHE A 22 -10.39 -9.18 31.52
N GLY A 23 -10.43 -10.38 30.92
CA GLY A 23 -10.39 -10.55 29.47
C GLY A 23 -8.98 -10.51 28.86
N ASP A 24 -8.94 -10.58 27.54
CA ASP A 24 -7.72 -10.48 26.74
C ASP A 24 -7.37 -9.01 26.46
N ASN A 25 -6.08 -8.74 26.19
CA ASN A 25 -5.62 -7.39 25.84
C ASN A 25 -5.91 -7.04 24.37
N VAL A 26 -7.17 -7.17 23.97
CA VAL A 26 -7.68 -6.87 22.64
C VAL A 26 -8.69 -5.74 22.72
N LEU A 27 -8.59 -4.75 21.83
CA LEU A 27 -9.64 -3.74 21.66
C LEU A 27 -10.80 -4.41 20.93
N THR A 28 -12.01 -4.28 21.48
CA THR A 28 -13.21 -4.84 20.85
C THR A 28 -13.46 -4.09 19.53
N PRO A 29 -13.41 -4.77 18.38
CA PRO A 29 -13.70 -4.12 17.12
C PRO A 29 -15.13 -3.54 17.15
N PRO A 30 -15.40 -2.46 16.40
CA PRO A 30 -16.74 -1.86 16.33
C PRO A 30 -17.79 -2.94 16.13
N ILE A 31 -18.91 -2.84 16.88
CA ILE A 31 -20.00 -3.79 16.77
C ILE A 31 -20.39 -3.90 15.31
N GLN A 32 -20.03 -5.02 14.70
CA GLN A 32 -20.36 -5.24 13.31
C GLN A 32 -21.87 -5.27 13.19
N THR A 33 -22.40 -4.35 12.40
CA THR A 33 -23.83 -4.38 12.07
C THR A 33 -24.18 -5.77 11.56
N PRO A 34 -25.26 -6.42 12.04
CA PRO A 34 -25.67 -7.74 11.58
C PRO A 34 -25.74 -7.80 10.06
N ILE A 35 -25.32 -8.91 9.48
CA ILE A 35 -25.22 -9.12 8.02
C ILE A 35 -26.52 -8.74 7.32
N TRP A 36 -27.68 -9.08 7.91
CA TRP A 36 -28.99 -8.75 7.35
C TRP A 36 -29.28 -7.24 7.33
N LYS A 37 -28.80 -6.46 8.34
CA LYS A 37 -28.96 -4.99 8.33
C LYS A 37 -28.08 -4.34 7.27
N LYS A 38 -26.85 -4.84 7.08
CA LYS A 38 -25.98 -4.41 5.99
C LYS A 38 -26.61 -4.70 4.62
N PHE A 39 -27.22 -5.87 4.48
CA PHE A 39 -27.93 -6.25 3.24
C PHE A 39 -29.11 -5.32 2.97
N ILE A 40 -29.97 -5.08 3.95
CA ILE A 40 -31.12 -4.16 3.82
C ILE A 40 -30.64 -2.73 3.52
N ALA A 41 -29.55 -2.28 4.14
CA ALA A 41 -29.00 -0.96 3.86
C ALA A 41 -28.62 -0.74 2.38
N LYS A 42 -28.33 -1.82 1.63
CA LYS A 42 -28.07 -1.74 0.19
C LYS A 42 -29.28 -1.30 -0.63
N PHE A 43 -30.49 -1.57 -0.15
CA PHE A 43 -31.71 -1.12 -0.81
C PHE A 43 -31.95 0.40 -0.67
N ASN A 44 -31.17 1.11 0.13
CA ASN A 44 -31.14 2.57 0.17
C ASN A 44 -30.25 3.20 -0.91
N ASP A 45 -29.56 2.39 -1.71
CA ASP A 45 -28.80 2.90 -2.86
C ASP A 45 -29.78 3.60 -3.81
N PRO A 46 -29.49 4.86 -4.22
CA PRO A 46 -30.39 5.61 -5.12
C PRO A 46 -30.73 4.86 -6.41
N LEU A 47 -29.80 4.08 -6.93
CA LEU A 47 -29.99 3.30 -8.15
C LEU A 47 -30.98 2.15 -7.93
N ILE A 48 -30.87 1.43 -6.81
CA ILE A 48 -31.77 0.35 -6.46
C ILE A 48 -33.15 0.90 -6.11
N VAL A 49 -33.24 2.06 -5.47
CA VAL A 49 -34.52 2.74 -5.19
C VAL A 49 -35.26 3.06 -6.49
N ILE A 50 -34.56 3.55 -7.52
CA ILE A 50 -35.18 3.81 -8.84
C ILE A 50 -35.73 2.52 -9.44
N LEU A 51 -34.96 1.43 -9.39
CA LEU A 51 -35.41 0.12 -9.87
C LEU A 51 -36.61 -0.41 -9.11
N LEU A 52 -36.65 -0.21 -7.77
CA LEU A 52 -37.81 -0.59 -6.97
C LEU A 52 -39.06 0.23 -7.34
N ILE A 53 -38.90 1.53 -7.57
CA ILE A 53 -39.99 2.40 -8.05
C ILE A 53 -40.49 1.90 -9.42
N ALA A 54 -39.57 1.62 -10.32
CA ALA A 54 -39.88 1.06 -11.64
C ALA A 54 -40.62 -0.27 -11.54
N GLY A 55 -40.18 -1.18 -10.65
CA GLY A 55 -40.84 -2.45 -10.39
C GLY A 55 -42.28 -2.27 -9.87
N VAL A 56 -42.48 -1.32 -8.94
CA VAL A 56 -43.83 -0.99 -8.42
C VAL A 56 -44.73 -0.43 -9.53
N PHE A 57 -44.20 0.45 -10.38
CA PHE A 57 -44.96 0.93 -11.54
C PHE A 57 -45.33 -0.21 -12.52
N SER A 58 -44.38 -1.12 -12.78
CA SER A 58 -44.61 -2.29 -13.63
C SER A 58 -45.71 -3.19 -13.04
N VAL A 59 -45.73 -3.43 -11.70
CA VAL A 59 -46.85 -4.15 -11.06
C VAL A 59 -48.16 -3.41 -11.26
N GLY A 60 -48.18 -2.08 -11.11
CA GLY A 60 -49.41 -1.28 -11.33
C GLY A 60 -49.95 -1.41 -12.76
N ILE A 61 -49.08 -1.38 -13.75
CA ILE A 61 -49.39 -1.55 -15.16
C ILE A 61 -49.95 -2.97 -15.40
N SER A 62 -49.25 -4.01 -14.94
CA SER A 62 -49.68 -5.40 -15.07
C SER A 62 -51.02 -5.68 -14.40
N CYS A 63 -51.29 -5.05 -13.26
CA CYS A 63 -52.60 -5.12 -12.62
C CYS A 63 -53.68 -4.47 -13.51
N TYR A 64 -53.41 -3.35 -14.13
CA TYR A 64 -54.35 -2.69 -15.04
C TYR A 64 -54.60 -3.55 -16.31
N GLU A 65 -53.57 -4.12 -16.90
CA GLU A 65 -53.67 -5.02 -18.06
C GLU A 65 -54.46 -6.29 -17.73
N TYR A 66 -54.19 -6.89 -16.55
CA TYR A 66 -54.91 -8.11 -16.12
C TYR A 66 -56.35 -7.85 -15.75
N PHE A 67 -56.68 -6.84 -14.91
CA PHE A 67 -58.03 -6.57 -14.44
C PHE A 67 -58.85 -5.67 -15.35
N GLY A 68 -58.20 -4.73 -16.06
CA GLY A 68 -58.86 -3.76 -16.93
C GLY A 68 -58.96 -4.21 -18.37
N LEU A 69 -57.95 -4.89 -18.89
CA LEU A 69 -57.90 -5.32 -20.31
C LEU A 69 -58.19 -6.82 -20.50
N ASN A 70 -58.33 -7.58 -19.38
CA ASN A 70 -58.51 -9.05 -19.36
C ASN A 70 -57.38 -9.80 -20.08
N GLU A 71 -56.14 -9.29 -19.99
CA GLU A 71 -54.98 -10.01 -20.49
C GLU A 71 -54.64 -11.19 -19.56
N GLY A 72 -53.88 -12.17 -20.09
CA GLY A 72 -53.52 -13.36 -19.31
C GLY A 72 -52.52 -13.05 -18.20
N THR A 73 -52.33 -14.02 -17.27
CA THR A 73 -51.36 -13.91 -16.12
C THR A 73 -49.92 -13.68 -16.57
N GLN A 74 -49.62 -13.75 -17.85
CA GLN A 74 -48.29 -13.54 -18.46
C GLN A 74 -47.75 -12.11 -18.21
N VAL A 75 -48.63 -11.10 -18.07
CA VAL A 75 -48.26 -9.70 -17.81
C VAL A 75 -47.50 -9.52 -16.48
N PHE A 76 -47.62 -10.47 -15.54
CA PHE A 76 -46.88 -10.41 -14.26
C PHE A 76 -45.44 -10.96 -14.35
N PHE A 77 -45.03 -11.58 -15.47
CA PHE A 77 -43.66 -12.08 -15.59
C PHE A 77 -42.62 -10.98 -15.58
N GLU A 78 -42.89 -9.84 -16.20
CA GLU A 78 -41.99 -8.70 -16.27
C GLU A 78 -41.73 -8.08 -14.88
N PRO A 79 -42.71 -7.66 -14.08
CA PRO A 79 -42.48 -7.15 -12.73
C PRO A 79 -41.83 -8.18 -11.79
N VAL A 80 -42.22 -9.46 -11.89
CA VAL A 80 -41.55 -10.53 -11.10
C VAL A 80 -40.08 -10.65 -11.50
N GLY A 81 -39.78 -10.59 -12.81
CA GLY A 81 -38.42 -10.59 -13.31
C GLY A 81 -37.60 -9.41 -12.81
N ILE A 82 -38.18 -8.21 -12.76
CA ILE A 82 -37.52 -7.01 -12.21
C ILE A 82 -37.15 -7.22 -10.73
N PHE A 83 -38.09 -7.69 -9.89
CA PHE A 83 -37.80 -7.91 -8.44
C PHE A 83 -36.79 -9.02 -8.20
N ILE A 84 -36.87 -10.13 -8.95
CA ILE A 84 -35.87 -11.21 -8.88
C ILE A 84 -34.49 -10.68 -9.28
N ALA A 85 -34.41 -9.90 -10.34
CA ALA A 85 -33.14 -9.33 -10.80
C ALA A 85 -32.57 -8.33 -9.79
N ILE A 86 -33.37 -7.43 -9.19
CA ILE A 86 -32.93 -6.54 -8.12
C ILE A 86 -32.37 -7.34 -6.93
N LEU A 87 -33.05 -8.43 -6.55
CA LEU A 87 -32.63 -9.26 -5.43
C LEU A 87 -31.33 -10.01 -5.72
N LEU A 88 -31.18 -10.54 -6.94
CA LEU A 88 -29.94 -11.18 -7.39
C LEU A 88 -28.79 -10.17 -7.51
N ALA A 89 -29.05 -8.97 -8.04
CA ALA A 89 -28.09 -7.87 -8.13
C ALA A 89 -27.52 -7.53 -6.77
N THR A 90 -28.44 -7.14 -5.90
CA THR A 90 -28.08 -6.70 -4.56
C THR A 90 -27.41 -7.82 -3.78
N GLY A 91 -27.89 -9.06 -3.91
CA GLY A 91 -27.33 -10.24 -3.28
C GLY A 91 -25.90 -10.56 -3.75
N LEU A 92 -25.68 -10.52 -5.05
CA LEU A 92 -24.38 -10.81 -5.65
C LEU A 92 -23.35 -9.72 -5.30
N ALA A 93 -23.74 -8.45 -5.44
CA ALA A 93 -22.89 -7.30 -5.05
C ALA A 93 -22.53 -7.37 -3.55
N PHE A 94 -23.51 -7.64 -2.68
CA PHE A 94 -23.28 -7.79 -1.26
C PHE A 94 -22.35 -8.97 -0.93
N PHE A 95 -22.54 -10.11 -1.57
CA PHE A 95 -21.70 -11.30 -1.38
C PHE A 95 -20.22 -11.02 -1.71
N PHE A 96 -19.95 -10.39 -2.85
CA PHE A 96 -18.57 -10.07 -3.23
C PHE A 96 -17.95 -9.01 -2.34
N GLU A 97 -18.71 -7.98 -1.94
CA GLU A 97 -18.25 -6.95 -1.01
C GLU A 97 -17.89 -7.53 0.37
N GLU A 98 -18.76 -8.38 0.92
CA GLU A 98 -18.50 -9.03 2.21
C GLU A 98 -17.30 -9.99 2.13
N ARG A 99 -17.15 -10.68 1.00
CA ARG A 99 -15.97 -11.55 0.77
C ARG A 99 -14.67 -10.75 0.65
N ALA A 100 -14.71 -9.58 0.01
CA ALA A 100 -13.58 -8.66 -0.09
C ALA A 100 -13.21 -8.10 1.30
N ASN A 101 -14.21 -7.67 2.08
CA ASN A 101 -14.01 -7.17 3.44
C ASN A 101 -13.46 -8.23 4.39
N LYS A 102 -13.91 -9.48 4.28
CA LYS A 102 -13.35 -10.60 5.06
C LYS A 102 -11.90 -10.89 4.68
N ALA A 103 -11.57 -10.90 3.40
CA ALA A 103 -10.19 -11.08 2.95
C ALA A 103 -9.27 -9.98 3.50
N PHE A 104 -9.73 -8.72 3.51
CA PHE A 104 -9.03 -7.60 4.09
C PHE A 104 -8.84 -7.74 5.61
N SER A 105 -9.88 -8.14 6.36
CA SER A 105 -9.80 -8.30 7.82
C SER A 105 -8.83 -9.39 8.25
N ILE A 106 -8.70 -10.47 7.46
CA ILE A 106 -7.73 -11.55 7.73
C ILE A 106 -6.29 -11.06 7.55
N LEU A 107 -6.03 -10.25 6.52
CA LEU A 107 -4.70 -9.72 6.25
C LEU A 107 -4.23 -8.74 7.33
N ASN A 108 -5.16 -7.95 7.89
CA ASN A 108 -4.84 -6.99 8.96
C ASN A 108 -4.67 -7.62 10.35
N LYS A 109 -5.10 -8.86 10.56
CA LYS A 109 -4.90 -9.56 11.85
C LYS A 109 -3.46 -9.98 12.12
N VAL A 110 -2.58 -9.93 11.15
CA VAL A 110 -1.16 -10.30 11.30
C VAL A 110 -0.40 -9.36 12.25
N ASP A 111 -0.93 -8.18 12.53
CA ASP A 111 -0.28 -7.14 13.36
C ASP A 111 -0.56 -7.28 14.88
N ASP A 112 -1.55 -8.08 15.30
CA ASP A 112 -1.89 -8.27 16.72
C ASP A 112 -0.96 -9.28 17.42
N ASP A 113 -0.02 -9.90 16.71
CA ASP A 113 0.93 -10.89 17.21
C ASP A 113 2.31 -10.29 17.58
N GLU A 114 2.40 -8.95 17.77
CA GLU A 114 3.61 -8.30 18.30
C GLU A 114 4.02 -8.94 19.62
N LEU A 115 5.28 -9.39 19.70
CA LEU A 115 5.82 -10.03 20.89
C LEU A 115 6.26 -8.97 21.90
N VAL A 116 5.86 -9.13 23.14
CA VAL A 116 6.16 -8.25 24.27
C VAL A 116 6.93 -9.04 25.33
N GLU A 117 7.99 -8.45 25.84
CA GLU A 117 8.77 -9.03 26.92
C GLU A 117 8.04 -8.89 28.27
N VAL A 118 7.66 -10.01 28.86
CA VAL A 118 7.02 -10.07 30.17
C VAL A 118 7.77 -10.97 31.11
N MET A 119 7.68 -10.68 32.40
CA MET A 119 8.23 -11.51 33.46
C MET A 119 7.13 -12.39 34.04
N ARG A 120 7.23 -13.70 33.89
CA ARG A 120 6.36 -14.74 34.43
C ARG A 120 7.17 -15.85 35.08
N ASN A 121 6.71 -16.39 36.20
CA ASN A 121 7.41 -17.45 36.94
C ASN A 121 8.92 -17.13 37.23
N GLY A 122 9.27 -15.86 37.40
CA GLY A 122 10.64 -15.42 37.63
C GLY A 122 11.55 -15.37 36.40
N ASN A 123 11.02 -15.70 35.21
CA ASN A 123 11.76 -15.70 33.95
C ASN A 123 11.16 -14.67 32.97
N THR A 124 12.02 -14.05 32.17
CA THR A 124 11.58 -13.18 31.06
C THR A 124 11.16 -14.07 29.90
N THR A 125 9.96 -13.85 29.40
CA THR A 125 9.38 -14.60 28.28
C THR A 125 8.72 -13.64 27.30
N ASN A 126 8.77 -13.94 26.00
CA ASN A 126 8.07 -13.18 24.97
C ASN A 126 6.67 -13.74 24.79
N VAL A 127 5.66 -12.90 24.97
CA VAL A 127 4.24 -13.25 24.75
C VAL A 127 3.62 -12.32 23.73
N PRO A 128 2.66 -12.81 22.92
CA PRO A 128 1.88 -11.94 22.04
C PRO A 128 1.17 -10.85 22.84
N LYS A 129 1.16 -9.62 22.33
CA LYS A 129 0.52 -8.45 22.96
C LYS A 129 -0.90 -8.73 23.43
N ARG A 130 -1.67 -9.49 22.65
CA ARG A 130 -3.04 -9.92 22.99
C ARG A 130 -3.14 -10.79 24.23
N GLU A 131 -2.06 -11.49 24.61
CA GLU A 131 -2.04 -12.44 25.73
C GLU A 131 -1.59 -11.84 27.04
N ILE A 132 -1.33 -10.52 27.08
CA ILE A 132 -1.03 -9.79 28.31
C ILE A 132 -2.29 -9.71 29.16
N VAL A 133 -2.13 -9.94 30.46
CA VAL A 133 -3.21 -9.89 31.44
C VAL A 133 -2.91 -8.89 32.55
N VAL A 134 -3.97 -8.47 33.26
CA VAL A 134 -3.81 -7.62 34.44
C VAL A 134 -2.92 -8.32 35.48
N GLY A 135 -1.94 -7.62 36.00
CA GLY A 135 -0.95 -8.12 36.94
C GLY A 135 0.37 -8.59 36.30
N ASP A 136 0.45 -8.75 34.97
CA ASP A 136 1.72 -9.01 34.28
C ASP A 136 2.74 -7.92 34.56
N ILE A 137 4.00 -8.31 34.62
CA ILE A 137 5.15 -7.39 34.71
C ILE A 137 5.80 -7.32 33.34
N VAL A 138 5.74 -6.13 32.73
CA VAL A 138 6.23 -5.86 31.37
C VAL A 138 7.52 -5.05 31.44
N LEU A 139 8.49 -5.42 30.60
CA LEU A 139 9.72 -4.67 30.39
C LEU A 139 9.49 -3.69 29.22
N LEU A 140 9.98 -2.45 29.39
CA LEU A 140 9.90 -1.40 28.38
C LEU A 140 11.30 -0.96 27.97
N ASN A 141 11.55 -0.94 26.67
CA ASN A 141 12.77 -0.46 26.05
C ASN A 141 12.49 0.74 25.14
N THR A 142 13.50 1.55 24.89
CA THR A 142 13.41 2.69 23.96
C THR A 142 12.91 2.24 22.59
N GLY A 143 11.91 2.93 22.08
CA GLY A 143 11.33 2.65 20.76
C GLY A 143 10.13 1.71 20.76
N GLU A 144 9.77 1.12 21.90
CA GLU A 144 8.63 0.21 22.03
C GLU A 144 7.33 0.95 22.34
N ASN A 145 6.21 0.39 21.88
CA ASN A 145 4.89 0.82 22.31
C ASN A 145 4.51 0.18 23.63
N ILE A 146 3.85 0.96 24.47
CA ILE A 146 3.31 0.45 25.73
C ILE A 146 2.06 -0.38 25.43
N PRO A 147 2.09 -1.70 25.77
CA PRO A 147 1.05 -2.63 25.30
C PRO A 147 -0.26 -2.57 26.10
N ALA A 148 -0.21 -2.07 27.34
CA ALA A 148 -1.35 -2.00 28.28
C ALA A 148 -1.15 -0.85 29.28
N ASP A 149 -2.20 -0.41 29.95
CA ASP A 149 -2.04 0.58 31.03
C ASP A 149 -1.47 -0.05 32.30
N GLY A 150 -0.58 0.67 32.97
CA GLY A 150 0.01 0.14 34.18
C GLY A 150 0.80 1.12 35.01
N GLU A 151 1.17 0.66 36.22
CA GLU A 151 1.97 1.39 37.20
C GLU A 151 3.44 1.01 37.10
N LEU A 152 4.31 2.01 36.99
CA LEU A 152 5.76 1.82 36.94
C LEU A 152 6.30 1.28 38.27
N LEU A 153 7.02 0.19 38.20
CA LEU A 153 7.78 -0.39 39.27
C LEU A 153 9.22 0.12 39.29
N LYS A 154 9.76 0.40 38.08
CA LYS A 154 11.11 0.94 37.89
C LYS A 154 11.11 1.82 36.63
N ALA A 155 11.79 2.96 36.74
CA ALA A 155 12.00 3.86 35.60
C ALA A 155 13.45 4.37 35.65
N VAL A 156 14.16 4.31 34.53
CA VAL A 156 15.51 4.83 34.37
C VAL A 156 15.55 5.76 33.18
N ALA A 157 15.61 7.08 33.42
CA ALA A 157 15.58 8.12 32.43
C ALA A 157 14.42 7.95 31.43
N LEU A 158 13.27 7.45 31.89
CA LEU A 158 12.13 7.08 31.05
C LEU A 158 11.37 8.32 30.60
N SER A 159 11.27 8.52 29.30
CA SER A 159 10.43 9.54 28.66
C SER A 159 9.47 8.87 27.68
N VAL A 160 8.19 9.24 27.75
CA VAL A 160 7.11 8.64 26.97
C VAL A 160 6.39 9.73 26.18
N ASP A 161 6.11 9.46 24.90
CA ASP A 161 5.26 10.30 24.07
C ASP A 161 3.79 9.93 24.30
N GLU A 162 3.05 10.81 24.97
CA GLU A 162 1.64 10.68 25.28
C GLU A 162 0.76 11.56 24.38
N SER A 163 1.32 12.16 23.31
CA SER A 163 0.61 13.11 22.44
C SER A 163 -0.65 12.53 21.81
N SER A 164 -0.70 11.22 21.58
CA SER A 164 -1.86 10.52 21.04
C SER A 164 -3.09 10.52 21.96
N LEU A 165 -2.87 10.66 23.27
CA LEU A 165 -3.94 10.63 24.28
C LEU A 165 -4.15 11.97 24.99
N THR A 166 -3.05 12.72 25.26
CA THR A 166 -3.08 13.95 26.05
C THR A 166 -2.86 15.22 25.22
N GLY A 167 -2.29 15.08 24.03
CA GLY A 167 -1.81 16.19 23.23
C GLY A 167 -0.43 16.72 23.67
N GLU A 168 0.13 16.21 24.77
CA GLU A 168 1.46 16.60 25.30
C GLU A 168 2.54 15.73 24.66
N PRO A 169 3.58 16.32 24.03
CA PRO A 169 4.45 15.55 23.14
C PRO A 169 5.45 14.62 23.86
N ILE A 170 5.94 14.97 25.04
CA ILE A 170 6.91 14.12 25.77
C ILE A 170 6.72 14.33 27.27
N CYS A 171 6.39 13.27 27.99
CA CYS A 171 6.25 13.24 29.44
C CYS A 171 7.37 12.44 30.08
N ARG A 172 8.07 13.03 31.03
CA ARG A 172 9.05 12.30 31.82
C ARG A 172 8.34 11.47 32.87
N LYS A 173 8.69 10.19 32.95
CA LYS A 173 8.10 9.22 33.88
C LYS A 173 9.10 8.88 34.98
N SER A 174 8.63 8.81 36.22
CA SER A 174 9.43 8.49 37.40
C SER A 174 8.63 7.72 38.44
N THR A 175 9.31 6.90 39.23
CA THR A 175 8.74 6.22 40.39
C THR A 175 8.93 7.02 41.69
N LYS A 176 9.69 8.12 41.65
CA LYS A 176 9.99 8.96 42.80
C LYS A 176 8.97 10.10 42.92
N HIS A 177 8.28 10.19 44.03
CA HIS A 177 7.26 11.20 44.29
C HIS A 177 7.77 12.65 44.15
N GLU A 178 9.05 12.88 44.42
CA GLU A 178 9.70 14.19 44.34
C GLU A 178 9.89 14.67 42.89
N GLU A 179 9.85 13.75 41.92
CA GLU A 179 10.05 14.02 40.50
C GLU A 179 8.70 14.06 39.73
N PHE A 180 7.57 13.97 40.44
CA PHE A 180 6.26 13.96 39.79
C PHE A 180 5.90 15.36 39.27
N ASP A 181 5.44 15.41 38.02
CA ASP A 181 4.88 16.62 37.44
C ASP A 181 3.43 16.79 37.91
N SER A 182 3.18 17.83 38.71
CA SER A 182 1.84 18.15 39.22
C SER A 182 0.86 18.67 38.14
N ASN A 183 1.37 19.06 36.96
CA ASN A 183 0.57 19.59 35.86
C ASN A 183 0.30 18.53 34.79
N ALA A 184 0.91 17.33 34.89
CA ALA A 184 0.70 16.27 33.94
C ALA A 184 -0.73 15.74 33.99
N THR A 185 -1.31 15.43 32.83
CA THR A 185 -2.69 14.92 32.72
C THR A 185 -2.84 13.55 33.38
N PHE A 186 -1.80 12.73 33.34
CA PHE A 186 -1.73 11.43 34.03
C PHE A 186 -0.53 11.38 34.98
N PRO A 187 -0.62 10.60 36.07
CA PRO A 187 0.46 10.51 37.05
C PRO A 187 1.80 10.09 36.43
N SER A 188 2.90 10.69 36.91
CA SER A 188 4.24 10.40 36.36
C SER A 188 4.71 8.96 36.58
N ASN A 189 4.09 8.22 37.51
CA ASN A 189 4.34 6.80 37.76
C ASN A 189 3.40 5.86 36.99
N PHE A 190 2.64 6.38 36.02
CA PHE A 190 1.69 5.60 35.23
C PHE A 190 2.03 5.64 33.73
N VAL A 191 1.89 4.53 33.07
CA VAL A 191 2.10 4.40 31.61
C VAL A 191 0.82 3.92 30.93
N LEU A 192 0.58 4.38 29.73
CA LEU A 192 -0.69 4.22 29.03
C LEU A 192 -0.50 3.40 27.76
N ARG A 193 -1.46 2.55 27.45
CA ARG A 193 -1.51 1.77 26.21
C ARG A 193 -1.48 2.66 24.98
N GLY A 194 -0.64 2.29 24.00
CA GLY A 194 -0.55 2.99 22.71
C GLY A 194 0.29 4.27 22.76
N THR A 195 0.88 4.59 23.91
CA THR A 195 1.93 5.60 24.05
C THR A 195 3.30 4.95 23.82
N LYS A 196 4.33 5.76 23.62
CA LYS A 196 5.62 5.27 23.16
C LYS A 196 6.76 5.68 24.06
N VAL A 197 7.69 4.73 24.27
CA VAL A 197 8.95 4.99 24.95
C VAL A 197 9.90 5.72 24.02
N MET A 198 10.23 6.98 24.33
CA MET A 198 11.15 7.82 23.55
C MET A 198 12.57 7.65 24.00
N GLU A 199 12.81 7.61 25.31
CA GLU A 199 14.13 7.45 25.93
C GLU A 199 14.05 6.60 27.19
N GLY A 200 15.15 5.94 27.53
CA GLY A 200 15.30 5.17 28.75
C GLY A 200 14.64 3.80 28.70
N HIS A 201 14.50 3.20 29.86
CA HIS A 201 13.85 1.89 30.03
C HIS A 201 13.10 1.84 31.36
N GLY A 202 12.12 0.93 31.45
CA GLY A 202 11.30 0.79 32.64
C GLY A 202 10.72 -0.60 32.82
N ILE A 203 10.14 -0.83 33.98
CA ILE A 203 9.38 -2.04 34.32
C ILE A 203 8.06 -1.55 34.90
N PHE A 204 6.95 -2.06 34.40
CA PHE A 204 5.63 -1.71 34.93
C PHE A 204 4.76 -2.94 35.14
N ARG A 205 3.77 -2.79 36.06
CA ARG A 205 2.74 -3.79 36.32
C ARG A 205 1.48 -3.38 35.61
N VAL A 206 0.92 -4.27 34.80
CA VAL A 206 -0.34 -4.05 34.08
C VAL A 206 -1.51 -3.92 35.05
N THR A 207 -2.25 -2.82 34.93
CA THR A 207 -3.47 -2.55 35.73
C THR A 207 -4.75 -2.67 34.91
N SER A 208 -4.71 -2.37 33.60
CA SER A 208 -5.86 -2.46 32.70
C SER A 208 -5.44 -2.99 31.35
N VAL A 209 -6.32 -3.80 30.72
CA VAL A 209 -6.11 -4.41 29.39
C VAL A 209 -7.32 -4.14 28.49
N GLY A 210 -7.13 -4.24 27.19
CA GLY A 210 -8.20 -4.12 26.18
C GLY A 210 -9.00 -2.82 26.29
N ASP A 211 -10.30 -2.93 26.23
CA ASP A 211 -11.23 -1.78 26.27
C ASP A 211 -11.22 -1.02 27.61
N ALA A 212 -10.72 -1.63 28.68
CA ALA A 212 -10.61 -0.99 29.99
C ALA A 212 -9.44 0.01 30.09
N THR A 213 -8.51 0.02 29.12
CA THR A 213 -7.43 1.00 29.03
C THR A 213 -7.95 2.39 28.64
N GLU A 214 -7.19 3.46 28.93
CA GLU A 214 -7.56 4.82 28.51
C GLU A 214 -7.66 4.93 26.98
N ASN A 215 -6.75 4.31 26.25
CA ASN A 215 -6.83 4.21 24.79
C ASN A 215 -8.09 3.43 24.37
N GLY A 216 -8.44 2.33 25.05
CA GLY A 216 -9.66 1.56 24.81
C GLY A 216 -10.94 2.37 25.00
N LYS A 217 -11.00 3.21 26.02
CA LYS A 217 -12.14 4.12 26.27
C LYS A 217 -12.27 5.16 25.16
N VAL A 218 -11.15 5.77 24.72
CA VAL A 218 -11.12 6.70 23.59
C VAL A 218 -11.53 6.01 22.30
N PHE A 219 -11.01 4.80 22.05
CA PHE A 219 -11.35 4.00 20.87
C PHE A 219 -12.85 3.66 20.84
N THR A 220 -13.42 3.27 21.97
CA THR A 220 -14.86 2.96 22.08
C THR A 220 -15.72 4.22 21.91
N ALA A 221 -15.29 5.37 22.44
CA ALA A 221 -16.00 6.64 22.29
C ALA A 221 -15.86 7.23 20.88
N ALA A 222 -14.73 6.98 20.22
CA ALA A 222 -14.42 7.45 18.86
C ALA A 222 -14.84 6.47 17.75
N GLN A 223 -15.77 5.54 18.00
CA GLN A 223 -16.34 4.65 16.96
C GLN A 223 -17.10 5.48 15.89
N ILE A 224 -16.39 6.38 15.24
CA ILE A 224 -16.84 7.12 14.09
C ILE A 224 -16.46 6.29 12.85
N ASP A 225 -17.47 6.13 12.00
CA ASP A 225 -17.41 5.47 10.70
C ASP A 225 -16.15 5.89 9.90
N ASN A 226 -15.14 5.04 9.86
CA ASN A 226 -13.88 5.25 9.15
C ASN A 226 -14.02 4.96 7.64
N SER A 227 -15.18 5.15 7.06
CA SER A 227 -15.39 5.11 5.61
C SER A 227 -14.77 6.34 4.94
N VAL A 228 -13.46 6.43 4.91
CA VAL A 228 -12.76 7.44 4.11
C VAL A 228 -13.06 7.19 2.63
N LYS A 229 -13.87 8.07 2.03
CA LYS A 229 -14.17 8.00 0.60
C LYS A 229 -12.87 8.22 -0.19
N THR A 230 -12.52 7.25 -1.03
CA THR A 230 -11.33 7.39 -1.88
C THR A 230 -11.59 8.42 -2.99
N PRO A 231 -10.55 9.09 -3.53
CA PRO A 231 -10.69 9.98 -4.68
C PRO A 231 -11.37 9.29 -5.88
N LEU A 232 -11.10 8.01 -6.09
CA LEU A 232 -11.75 7.20 -7.11
C LEU A 232 -13.25 7.06 -6.85
N THR A 233 -13.65 6.75 -5.61
CA THR A 233 -15.06 6.64 -5.23
C THR A 233 -15.81 7.95 -5.46
N GLU A 234 -15.20 9.09 -5.16
CA GLU A 234 -15.78 10.41 -5.45
C GLU A 234 -15.97 10.66 -6.95
N GLN A 235 -14.97 10.30 -7.78
CA GLN A 235 -15.05 10.43 -9.23
C GLN A 235 -16.12 9.52 -9.81
N LEU A 236 -16.27 8.30 -9.30
CA LEU A 236 -17.29 7.35 -9.72
C LEU A 236 -18.70 7.81 -9.31
N ASN A 237 -18.85 8.39 -8.14
CA ASN A 237 -20.11 9.00 -7.71
C ASN A 237 -20.50 10.18 -8.62
N LYS A 238 -19.53 11.03 -9.00
CA LYS A 238 -19.77 12.11 -9.98
C LYS A 238 -20.18 11.55 -11.34
N LEU A 239 -19.53 10.47 -11.79
CA LEU A 239 -19.89 9.79 -13.05
C LEU A 239 -21.30 9.20 -12.96
N GLY A 240 -21.64 8.51 -11.87
CA GLY A 240 -22.97 7.98 -11.61
C GLY A 240 -24.05 9.07 -11.66
N THR A 241 -23.82 10.19 -10.98
CA THR A 241 -24.72 11.35 -10.99
C THR A 241 -24.90 11.92 -12.41
N LEU A 242 -23.82 12.05 -13.19
CA LEU A 242 -23.88 12.53 -14.58
C LEU A 242 -24.74 11.59 -15.45
N ILE A 243 -24.54 10.27 -15.33
CA ILE A 243 -25.30 9.26 -16.08
C ILE A 243 -26.78 9.32 -15.69
N THR A 244 -27.09 9.43 -14.40
CA THR A 244 -28.46 9.54 -13.88
C THR A 244 -29.19 10.75 -14.45
N TRP A 245 -28.57 11.92 -14.46
CA TRP A 245 -29.14 13.12 -15.05
C TRP A 245 -29.35 12.99 -16.58
N ALA A 246 -28.36 12.40 -17.26
CA ALA A 246 -28.51 12.12 -18.72
C ALA A 246 -29.67 11.17 -19.00
N SER A 247 -29.84 10.13 -18.17
CA SER A 247 -30.95 9.17 -18.31
C SER A 247 -32.32 9.80 -18.08
N TYR A 248 -32.43 10.67 -17.08
CA TYR A 248 -33.68 11.43 -16.85
C TYR A 248 -34.00 12.37 -18.04
N ALA A 249 -32.99 13.05 -18.56
CA ALA A 249 -33.20 13.93 -19.74
C ALA A 249 -33.64 13.13 -20.96
N LEU A 250 -33.06 11.96 -21.22
CA LEU A 250 -33.49 11.06 -22.31
C LEU A 250 -34.88 10.50 -22.05
N GLY A 251 -35.23 10.11 -20.82
CA GLY A 251 -36.56 9.65 -20.47
C GLY A 251 -37.64 10.71 -20.72
N VAL A 252 -37.37 11.96 -20.33
CA VAL A 252 -38.29 13.09 -20.63
C VAL A 252 -38.39 13.32 -22.13
N LEU A 253 -37.30 13.20 -22.89
CA LEU A 253 -37.32 13.32 -24.37
C LEU A 253 -38.17 12.25 -25.02
N ILE A 254 -38.07 10.98 -24.58
CA ILE A 254 -38.88 9.87 -25.06
C ILE A 254 -40.37 10.14 -24.77
N LEU A 255 -40.68 10.46 -23.51
CA LEU A 255 -42.06 10.70 -23.10
C LEU A 255 -42.69 11.85 -23.87
N ALA A 256 -42.00 12.98 -24.01
CA ALA A 256 -42.48 14.12 -24.80
C ALA A 256 -42.61 13.77 -26.26
N GLY A 257 -41.62 13.10 -26.84
CA GLY A 257 -41.66 12.68 -28.24
C GLY A 257 -42.81 11.73 -28.56
N ARG A 258 -43.01 10.69 -27.72
CA ARG A 258 -44.11 9.73 -27.91
C ARG A 258 -45.49 10.35 -27.68
N VAL A 259 -45.64 11.27 -26.72
CA VAL A 259 -46.88 12.02 -26.57
C VAL A 259 -47.20 12.87 -27.82
N LEU A 260 -46.19 13.51 -28.41
CA LEU A 260 -46.33 14.24 -29.66
C LEU A 260 -46.72 13.31 -30.83
N MET A 261 -46.13 12.13 -30.95
CA MET A 261 -46.47 11.12 -31.96
C MET A 261 -47.91 10.66 -31.81
N PHE A 262 -48.37 10.41 -30.57
CA PHE A 262 -49.75 10.02 -30.29
C PHE A 262 -50.75 11.02 -30.87
N PHE A 263 -50.55 12.32 -30.62
CA PHE A 263 -51.45 13.35 -31.14
C PHE A 263 -51.40 13.51 -32.68
N ASN A 264 -50.34 13.05 -33.31
CA ASN A 264 -50.15 13.12 -34.76
C ASN A 264 -50.73 11.92 -35.50
N GLU A 265 -50.71 10.72 -34.89
CA GLU A 265 -51.02 9.46 -35.54
C GLU A 265 -52.40 8.89 -35.13
N TYR A 266 -52.88 9.19 -33.94
CA TYR A 266 -54.08 8.57 -33.36
C TYR A 266 -55.16 9.59 -33.05
N SER A 267 -56.44 9.18 -33.23
CA SER A 267 -57.57 9.93 -32.72
C SER A 267 -57.61 9.85 -31.19
N PHE A 268 -57.76 11.00 -30.51
CA PHE A 268 -57.73 11.06 -29.04
C PHE A 268 -58.95 10.35 -28.43
N THR A 269 -58.67 9.30 -27.67
CA THR A 269 -59.59 8.69 -26.71
C THR A 269 -58.81 8.46 -25.39
N TRP A 270 -59.42 8.71 -24.27
CA TRP A 270 -58.77 8.61 -22.99
C TRP A 270 -58.16 7.22 -22.74
N VAL A 271 -58.83 6.15 -23.17
CA VAL A 271 -58.39 4.77 -22.99
C VAL A 271 -57.08 4.51 -23.79
N HIS A 272 -57.07 4.83 -25.08
CA HIS A 272 -55.88 4.67 -25.92
C HIS A 272 -54.74 5.59 -25.50
N PHE A 273 -55.06 6.82 -25.04
CA PHE A 273 -54.03 7.71 -24.52
C PHE A 273 -53.34 7.17 -23.27
N ILE A 274 -54.14 6.65 -22.30
CA ILE A 274 -53.62 6.06 -21.09
C ILE A 274 -52.76 4.82 -21.39
N GLN A 275 -53.22 3.91 -22.29
CA GLN A 275 -52.41 2.76 -22.68
C GLN A 275 -51.07 3.20 -23.29
N TYR A 276 -51.11 4.08 -24.28
CA TYR A 276 -49.92 4.59 -24.95
C TYR A 276 -48.96 5.33 -23.99
N LEU A 277 -49.51 6.03 -23.00
CA LEU A 277 -48.73 6.68 -21.96
C LEU A 277 -48.06 5.66 -21.03
N LEU A 278 -48.76 4.61 -20.62
CA LEU A 278 -48.22 3.51 -19.81
C LEU A 278 -47.09 2.80 -20.56
N ASP A 279 -47.24 2.45 -21.81
CA ASP A 279 -46.20 1.87 -22.65
C ASP A 279 -44.98 2.79 -22.74
N SER A 280 -45.25 4.10 -22.92
CA SER A 280 -44.15 5.10 -22.97
C SER A 280 -43.40 5.23 -21.67
N ILE A 281 -44.07 5.12 -20.53
CA ILE A 281 -43.46 5.09 -19.20
C ILE A 281 -42.62 3.82 -19.03
N MET A 282 -43.09 2.65 -19.49
CA MET A 282 -42.32 1.41 -19.46
C MET A 282 -41.04 1.51 -20.29
N ILE A 283 -41.07 2.13 -21.46
CA ILE A 283 -39.86 2.39 -22.24
C ILE A 283 -38.92 3.33 -21.51
N CYS A 284 -39.41 4.37 -20.83
CA CYS A 284 -38.60 5.26 -20.01
C CYS A 284 -37.95 4.51 -18.81
N VAL A 285 -38.70 3.62 -18.17
CA VAL A 285 -38.21 2.75 -17.11
C VAL A 285 -37.08 1.86 -17.63
N THR A 286 -37.29 1.22 -18.78
CA THR A 286 -36.29 0.39 -19.44
C THR A 286 -35.01 1.19 -19.71
N LEU A 287 -35.16 2.40 -20.26
CA LEU A 287 -34.01 3.27 -20.54
C LEU A 287 -33.24 3.62 -19.26
N ILE A 288 -33.91 3.95 -18.16
CA ILE A 288 -33.29 4.27 -16.89
C ILE A 288 -32.52 3.06 -16.36
N VAL A 289 -33.13 1.86 -16.37
CA VAL A 289 -32.50 0.60 -15.96
C VAL A 289 -31.26 0.31 -16.79
N VAL A 290 -31.32 0.49 -18.10
CA VAL A 290 -30.24 0.28 -19.06
C VAL A 290 -29.06 1.21 -18.79
N ALA A 291 -29.34 2.46 -18.44
CA ALA A 291 -28.30 3.48 -18.28
C ALA A 291 -27.48 3.33 -16.99
N VAL A 292 -28.03 2.67 -15.97
CA VAL A 292 -27.41 2.54 -14.65
C VAL A 292 -26.26 1.53 -14.67
N PRO A 293 -25.01 1.95 -14.35
CA PRO A 293 -23.86 1.04 -14.35
C PRO A 293 -23.74 0.28 -13.01
N GLU A 294 -24.58 -0.72 -12.79
CA GLU A 294 -24.64 -1.48 -11.52
C GLU A 294 -23.34 -2.23 -11.18
N GLY A 295 -22.59 -2.68 -12.18
CA GLY A 295 -21.31 -3.40 -11.99
C GLY A 295 -20.16 -2.53 -11.49
N LEU A 296 -20.28 -1.18 -11.53
CA LEU A 296 -19.16 -0.27 -11.30
C LEU A 296 -18.63 -0.26 -9.86
N PRO A 297 -19.44 -0.15 -8.81
CA PRO A 297 -18.95 -0.21 -7.42
C PRO A 297 -18.28 -1.54 -7.11
N MET A 298 -18.82 -2.63 -7.64
CA MET A 298 -18.29 -3.97 -7.46
C MET A 298 -16.95 -4.16 -8.20
N ALA A 299 -16.82 -3.65 -9.43
CA ALA A 299 -15.57 -3.70 -10.18
C ALA A 299 -14.41 -3.05 -9.41
N VAL A 300 -14.69 -1.92 -8.75
CA VAL A 300 -13.71 -1.20 -7.93
C VAL A 300 -13.31 -2.03 -6.71
N THR A 301 -14.29 -2.53 -5.97
CA THR A 301 -14.05 -3.34 -4.75
C THR A 301 -13.25 -4.60 -5.08
N LEU A 302 -13.62 -5.31 -6.15
CA LEU A 302 -12.90 -6.50 -6.62
C LEU A 302 -11.47 -6.16 -7.09
N SER A 303 -11.31 -5.06 -7.84
CA SER A 303 -10.00 -4.61 -8.30
C SER A 303 -9.07 -4.26 -7.13
N LEU A 304 -9.59 -3.56 -6.11
CA LEU A 304 -8.85 -3.23 -4.88
C LEU A 304 -8.46 -4.50 -4.12
N ALA A 305 -9.39 -5.42 -3.88
CA ALA A 305 -9.13 -6.67 -3.18
C ALA A 305 -8.10 -7.56 -3.91
N TYR A 306 -8.19 -7.63 -5.23
CA TYR A 306 -7.24 -8.38 -6.04
C TYR A 306 -5.85 -7.75 -6.04
N SER A 307 -5.76 -6.43 -6.20
CA SER A 307 -4.50 -5.69 -6.17
C SER A 307 -3.82 -5.78 -4.81
N MET A 308 -4.57 -5.68 -3.71
CA MET A 308 -4.06 -5.85 -2.36
C MET A 308 -3.44 -7.24 -2.15
N ARG A 309 -4.14 -8.31 -2.59
CA ARG A 309 -3.61 -9.68 -2.51
C ARG A 309 -2.30 -9.85 -3.31
N ARG A 310 -2.21 -9.19 -4.45
CA ARG A 310 -1.00 -9.22 -5.30
C ARG A 310 0.12 -8.37 -4.72
N MET A 311 -0.19 -7.20 -4.17
CA MET A 311 0.77 -6.36 -3.46
C MET A 311 1.41 -7.14 -2.30
N LEU A 312 0.64 -7.93 -1.55
CA LEU A 312 1.19 -8.79 -0.51
C LEU A 312 2.19 -9.83 -1.07
N GLN A 313 1.93 -10.39 -2.25
CA GLN A 313 2.85 -11.33 -2.90
C GLN A 313 4.18 -10.65 -3.35
N THR A 314 4.19 -9.33 -3.46
CA THR A 314 5.37 -8.50 -3.73
C THR A 314 5.83 -7.75 -2.49
N SER A 315 5.69 -8.35 -1.33
CA SER A 315 6.15 -7.84 -0.03
C SER A 315 5.53 -6.52 0.43
N ASN A 316 4.35 -6.16 -0.09
CA ASN A 316 3.63 -4.95 0.29
C ASN A 316 2.37 -5.31 1.07
N LEU A 317 2.39 -5.17 2.40
CA LEU A 317 1.22 -5.35 3.26
C LEU A 317 0.40 -4.06 3.30
N VAL A 318 -0.73 -4.07 2.64
CA VAL A 318 -1.64 -2.93 2.59
C VAL A 318 -2.50 -2.90 3.86
N ARG A 319 -2.40 -1.82 4.62
CA ARG A 319 -3.17 -1.60 5.87
C ARG A 319 -4.44 -0.80 5.65
N LYS A 320 -4.43 0.10 4.64
CA LYS A 320 -5.61 0.89 4.25
C LYS A 320 -5.90 0.75 2.76
N LEU A 321 -7.13 0.40 2.41
CA LEU A 321 -7.52 0.11 1.02
C LEU A 321 -7.25 1.24 0.03
N HIS A 322 -7.45 2.50 0.45
CA HIS A 322 -7.23 3.66 -0.40
C HIS A 322 -5.77 3.85 -0.82
N ALA A 323 -4.83 3.32 -0.05
CA ALA A 323 -3.40 3.43 -0.35
C ALA A 323 -3.02 2.73 -1.66
N CYS A 324 -3.70 1.62 -2.02
CA CYS A 324 -3.46 0.93 -3.29
C CYS A 324 -3.68 1.83 -4.49
N GLU A 325 -4.76 2.62 -4.46
CA GLU A 325 -5.09 3.55 -5.54
C GLU A 325 -4.17 4.76 -5.54
N THR A 326 -3.98 5.35 -4.37
CA THR A 326 -3.22 6.59 -4.20
C THR A 326 -1.76 6.38 -4.58
N MET A 327 -1.21 5.18 -4.29
CA MET A 327 0.16 4.83 -4.66
C MET A 327 0.39 4.89 -6.18
N GLY A 328 -0.62 4.51 -6.99
CA GLY A 328 -0.57 4.62 -8.45
C GLY A 328 -0.54 6.06 -8.98
N ALA A 329 -0.99 7.04 -8.18
CA ALA A 329 -0.98 8.46 -8.53
C ALA A 329 0.22 9.22 -7.93
N THR A 330 1.11 8.54 -7.21
CA THR A 330 2.26 9.16 -6.53
C THR A 330 3.16 9.90 -7.52
N THR A 331 3.44 11.17 -7.22
CA THR A 331 4.31 12.05 -8.00
C THR A 331 5.64 12.29 -7.32
N VAL A 332 5.68 12.19 -5.99
CA VAL A 332 6.89 12.39 -5.17
C VAL A 332 7.00 11.29 -4.13
N ILE A 333 8.17 10.70 -3.99
CA ILE A 333 8.53 9.80 -2.89
C ILE A 333 9.58 10.49 -2.03
N CYS A 334 9.23 10.81 -0.78
CA CYS A 334 10.16 11.28 0.22
C CYS A 334 10.66 10.08 1.02
N THR A 335 11.94 9.76 0.89
CA THR A 335 12.53 8.57 1.50
C THR A 335 13.52 8.92 2.59
N ASP A 336 13.50 8.18 3.69
CA ASP A 336 14.62 8.20 4.62
C ASP A 336 15.83 7.48 4.01
N LYS A 337 17.00 7.78 4.49
CA LYS A 337 18.25 7.12 4.10
C LYS A 337 18.39 5.77 4.79
N THR A 338 18.37 5.80 6.14
CA THR A 338 18.70 4.66 7.00
C THR A 338 17.60 3.61 6.94
N GLY A 339 17.98 2.33 6.83
CA GLY A 339 17.01 1.23 6.79
C GLY A 339 16.24 1.08 5.49
N THR A 340 16.06 2.16 4.72
CA THR A 340 15.34 2.18 3.44
C THR A 340 16.28 2.08 2.23
N LEU A 341 17.17 3.06 2.07
CA LEU A 341 18.17 3.06 0.97
C LEU A 341 19.41 2.25 1.33
N THR A 342 19.73 2.17 2.62
CA THR A 342 20.88 1.46 3.18
C THR A 342 20.44 0.25 3.97
N GLN A 343 21.38 -0.61 4.33
CA GLN A 343 21.11 -1.88 5.03
C GLN A 343 20.80 -1.71 6.52
N ASN A 344 20.96 -0.49 7.08
CA ASN A 344 20.92 -0.21 8.53
C ASN A 344 21.87 -1.11 9.32
N GLN A 345 22.97 -1.48 8.71
CA GLN A 345 24.01 -2.29 9.33
C GLN A 345 25.38 -1.74 8.96
N MET A 346 26.09 -1.21 9.97
CA MET A 346 27.46 -0.75 9.77
C MET A 346 28.35 -1.92 9.34
N ARG A 347 29.14 -1.71 8.30
CA ARG A 347 30.12 -2.67 7.76
C ARG A 347 31.45 -2.00 7.52
N VAL A 348 32.52 -2.75 7.66
CA VAL A 348 33.86 -2.31 7.25
C VAL A 348 33.89 -2.19 5.73
N TYR A 349 34.06 -0.98 5.23
CA TYR A 349 34.24 -0.70 3.81
C TYR A 349 35.64 -1.04 3.33
N ALA A 350 36.63 -0.55 4.06
CA ALA A 350 38.05 -0.81 3.78
C ALA A 350 38.87 -0.74 5.08
N LEU A 351 39.83 -1.60 5.17
CA LEU A 351 40.84 -1.60 6.23
C LEU A 351 42.23 -1.49 5.59
N GLN A 352 42.99 -0.52 6.06
CA GLN A 352 44.32 -0.22 5.56
C GLN A 352 45.34 -0.39 6.69
N ALA A 353 46.02 -1.53 6.72
CA ALA A 353 47.06 -1.92 7.68
C ALA A 353 48.14 -2.72 6.92
N ASN A 354 49.28 -2.94 7.57
CA ASN A 354 50.34 -3.82 7.05
C ASN A 354 49.98 -5.29 7.31
N ARG A 355 49.13 -5.87 6.47
CA ARG A 355 48.61 -7.25 6.63
C ARG A 355 49.58 -8.32 6.07
N ASP A 356 50.63 -7.91 5.36
CA ASP A 356 51.65 -8.82 4.85
C ASP A 356 52.58 -9.31 5.99
N ASP A 357 52.65 -8.56 7.09
CA ASP A 357 53.32 -8.98 8.31
C ASP A 357 52.33 -9.76 9.18
N VAL A 358 52.54 -11.05 9.32
CA VAL A 358 51.67 -11.99 10.06
C VAL A 358 51.47 -11.57 11.54
N THR A 359 52.51 -11.01 12.14
CA THR A 359 52.44 -10.56 13.56
C THR A 359 51.59 -9.30 13.68
N ILE A 360 51.73 -8.34 12.77
CA ILE A 360 50.94 -7.10 12.75
C ILE A 360 49.50 -7.38 12.46
N ASP A 361 49.20 -8.27 11.51
CA ASP A 361 47.81 -8.66 11.19
C ASP A 361 47.15 -9.39 12.37
N ALA A 362 47.91 -10.26 13.09
CA ALA A 362 47.40 -10.94 14.27
C ALA A 362 47.12 -9.97 15.43
N LEU A 363 48.05 -9.02 15.71
CA LEU A 363 47.88 -7.99 16.74
C LEU A 363 46.68 -7.08 16.43
N LEU A 364 46.46 -6.73 15.17
CA LEU A 364 45.29 -5.95 14.77
C LEU A 364 43.98 -6.71 15.05
N LYS A 365 43.89 -7.98 14.70
CA LYS A 365 42.72 -8.83 14.93
C LYS A 365 42.48 -9.05 16.43
N GLU A 366 43.54 -9.33 17.20
CA GLU A 366 43.44 -9.42 18.65
C GLU A 366 42.89 -8.11 19.24
N GLY A 367 43.48 -6.98 18.84
CA GLY A 367 43.05 -5.65 19.29
C GLY A 367 41.61 -5.31 18.91
N ILE A 368 41.12 -5.71 17.71
CA ILE A 368 39.73 -5.55 17.33
C ILE A 368 38.80 -6.39 18.22
N ALA A 369 39.18 -7.64 18.53
CA ALA A 369 38.35 -8.54 19.32
C ALA A 369 38.24 -8.07 20.77
N VAL A 370 39.39 -7.77 21.43
CA VAL A 370 39.41 -7.48 22.88
C VAL A 370 39.06 -6.04 23.23
N ASN A 371 39.38 -5.07 22.37
CA ASN A 371 39.12 -3.66 22.59
C ASN A 371 37.74 -3.27 22.00
N SER A 372 36.69 -3.93 22.48
CA SER A 372 35.30 -3.72 21.99
C SER A 372 34.27 -4.14 23.04
N THR A 373 33.27 -3.29 23.26
CA THR A 373 32.13 -3.56 24.15
C THR A 373 30.95 -4.22 23.42
N ALA A 374 31.00 -4.28 22.10
CA ALA A 374 29.96 -4.91 21.28
C ALA A 374 30.05 -6.44 21.32
N SER A 375 28.94 -7.09 20.96
CA SER A 375 28.85 -8.53 20.75
C SER A 375 28.04 -8.83 19.47
N LEU A 376 28.03 -10.09 19.04
CA LEU A 376 27.21 -10.51 17.89
C LEU A 376 26.14 -11.49 18.36
N ASP A 377 24.91 -11.22 17.93
CA ASP A 377 23.83 -12.21 17.98
C ASP A 377 23.98 -13.16 16.78
N LEU A 378 24.18 -14.44 17.11
CA LEU A 378 24.36 -15.52 16.14
C LEU A 378 23.17 -16.47 16.08
N SER A 379 22.02 -16.07 16.63
CA SER A 379 20.78 -16.87 16.58
C SER A 379 20.41 -17.27 15.14
N ASN A 380 20.72 -16.38 14.19
CA ASN A 380 20.70 -16.71 12.76
C ASN A 380 22.12 -16.63 12.19
N PRO A 381 22.81 -17.78 11.98
CA PRO A 381 24.18 -17.79 11.47
C PRO A 381 24.37 -17.16 10.09
N GLU A 382 23.34 -17.13 9.24
CA GLU A 382 23.39 -16.51 7.91
C GLU A 382 23.24 -14.98 7.96
N LYS A 383 22.63 -14.45 9.04
CA LYS A 383 22.40 -13.01 9.22
C LYS A 383 22.78 -12.58 10.63
N PRO A 384 24.08 -12.53 10.97
CA PRO A 384 24.54 -12.10 12.29
C PRO A 384 24.20 -10.63 12.51
N VAL A 385 23.74 -10.29 13.70
CA VAL A 385 23.38 -8.92 14.11
C VAL A 385 24.35 -8.44 15.16
N ALA A 386 24.86 -7.21 15.01
CA ALA A 386 25.70 -6.58 16.01
C ALA A 386 24.85 -6.04 17.17
N LEU A 387 25.22 -6.39 18.41
CA LEU A 387 24.62 -5.90 19.64
C LEU A 387 25.56 -4.90 20.30
N GLY A 388 25.04 -3.77 20.77
CA GLY A 388 25.83 -2.70 21.36
C GLY A 388 26.24 -1.63 20.34
N ASN A 389 27.46 -1.12 20.43
CA ASN A 389 27.94 -0.03 19.56
C ASN A 389 28.05 -0.49 18.10
N PRO A 390 27.31 0.12 17.14
CA PRO A 390 27.27 -0.32 15.73
C PRO A 390 28.64 -0.25 15.03
N THR A 391 29.50 0.72 15.41
CA THR A 391 30.85 0.87 14.84
C THR A 391 31.78 -0.27 15.29
N GLU A 392 31.66 -0.69 16.54
CA GLU A 392 32.38 -1.83 17.07
C GLU A 392 31.87 -3.15 16.54
N GLY A 393 30.53 -3.27 16.43
CA GLY A 393 29.88 -4.41 15.82
C GLY A 393 30.31 -4.64 14.37
N ALA A 394 30.52 -3.57 13.59
CA ALA A 394 31.06 -3.68 12.23
C ALA A 394 32.45 -4.33 12.19
N LEU A 395 33.28 -4.03 13.15
CA LEU A 395 34.63 -4.63 13.27
C LEU A 395 34.54 -6.12 13.63
N LEU A 396 33.64 -6.49 14.55
CA LEU A 396 33.44 -7.91 14.92
C LEU A 396 32.85 -8.72 13.76
N LEU A 397 31.92 -8.14 13.00
CA LEU A 397 31.40 -8.76 11.78
C LEU A 397 32.51 -8.96 10.74
N TRP A 398 33.38 -7.97 10.59
CA TRP A 398 34.52 -8.08 9.70
C TRP A 398 35.48 -9.20 10.14
N LEU A 399 35.80 -9.35 11.45
CA LEU A 399 36.60 -10.45 11.96
C LEU A 399 36.01 -11.81 11.60
N ARG A 400 34.71 -11.97 11.78
CA ARG A 400 34.00 -13.19 11.42
C ARG A 400 34.07 -13.48 9.91
N ASP A 401 33.86 -12.45 9.07
CA ASP A 401 33.96 -12.59 7.61
C ASP A 401 35.38 -13.00 7.16
N GLN A 402 36.41 -12.74 8.00
CA GLN A 402 37.79 -13.23 7.82
C GLN A 402 38.01 -14.63 8.42
N GLY A 403 36.96 -15.27 9.00
CA GLY A 403 37.02 -16.61 9.55
C GLY A 403 37.56 -16.70 11.01
N TYR A 404 37.57 -15.59 11.75
CA TYR A 404 38.01 -15.53 13.16
C TYR A 404 36.82 -15.45 14.11
N ASP A 405 36.83 -16.26 15.14
CA ASP A 405 35.86 -16.19 16.24
C ASP A 405 36.38 -15.20 17.32
N TYR A 406 35.73 -14.04 17.42
CA TYR A 406 36.12 -13.03 18.40
C TYR A 406 35.85 -13.47 19.84
N GLN A 407 34.88 -14.36 20.10
CA GLN A 407 34.57 -14.87 21.43
C GLN A 407 35.71 -15.76 21.92
N GLN A 408 36.16 -16.67 21.08
CA GLN A 408 37.32 -17.52 21.41
C GLN A 408 38.56 -16.67 21.69
N ILE A 409 38.83 -15.63 20.90
CA ILE A 409 39.95 -14.70 21.14
C ILE A 409 39.79 -14.02 22.51
N ARG A 410 38.57 -13.61 22.89
CA ARG A 410 38.32 -12.98 24.20
C ARG A 410 38.47 -13.96 25.38
N ASP A 411 38.03 -15.18 25.21
CA ASP A 411 38.09 -16.22 26.27
C ASP A 411 39.50 -16.69 26.52
N ASP A 412 40.36 -16.66 25.49
CA ASP A 412 41.75 -17.07 25.57
C ASP A 412 42.68 -15.98 26.18
N ILE A 413 42.18 -14.74 26.38
CA ILE A 413 42.96 -13.56 26.75
C ILE A 413 42.50 -12.98 28.09
N GLU A 414 43.44 -12.77 29.01
CA GLU A 414 43.16 -12.08 30.26
C GLU A 414 43.16 -10.55 30.07
N ILE A 415 41.98 -9.93 30.22
CA ILE A 415 41.84 -8.49 30.25
C ILE A 415 42.20 -7.98 31.65
N VAL A 416 43.21 -7.13 31.72
CA VAL A 416 43.75 -6.56 32.98
C VAL A 416 43.01 -5.28 33.35
N ASP A 417 42.77 -4.40 32.37
CA ASP A 417 42.08 -3.12 32.57
C ASP A 417 41.41 -2.66 31.28
N GLU A 418 40.34 -1.91 31.42
CA GLU A 418 39.60 -1.36 30.29
C GLU A 418 39.24 0.11 30.51
N LEU A 419 39.55 0.96 29.56
CA LEU A 419 39.14 2.35 29.51
C LEU A 419 38.08 2.53 28.41
N PRO A 420 36.79 2.58 28.75
CA PRO A 420 35.71 2.69 27.78
C PRO A 420 35.79 3.95 26.93
N PHE A 421 35.13 3.97 25.77
CA PHE A 421 35.05 5.13 24.90
C PHE A 421 34.38 6.33 25.61
N SER A 422 34.95 7.51 25.41
CA SER A 422 34.35 8.78 25.83
C SER A 422 34.39 9.78 24.68
N THR A 423 33.34 10.57 24.56
CA THR A 423 33.23 11.65 23.55
C THR A 423 34.27 12.73 23.71
N ASP A 424 34.76 12.95 24.95
CA ASP A 424 35.79 13.94 25.24
C ASP A 424 37.19 13.42 24.85
N ARG A 425 37.45 12.17 25.13
CA ARG A 425 38.74 11.52 24.80
C ARG A 425 38.80 11.06 23.34
N LYS A 426 37.69 10.68 22.75
CA LYS A 426 37.55 10.14 21.38
C LYS A 426 38.35 8.87 21.12
N TYR A 427 38.68 8.10 22.13
CA TYR A 427 39.30 6.78 22.01
C TYR A 427 38.85 5.85 23.15
N MET A 428 39.06 4.55 22.93
CA MET A 428 38.97 3.45 23.89
C MET A 428 40.30 2.73 23.97
N ALA A 429 40.61 2.19 25.12
CA ALA A 429 41.86 1.45 25.34
C ALA A 429 41.61 0.22 26.21
N THR A 430 42.27 -0.90 25.89
CA THR A 430 42.17 -2.15 26.67
C THR A 430 43.56 -2.74 26.88
N LEU A 431 43.86 -3.07 28.13
CA LEU A 431 45.16 -3.67 28.54
C LEU A 431 44.97 -5.17 28.73
N VAL A 432 45.75 -5.97 28.02
CA VAL A 432 45.62 -7.43 28.01
C VAL A 432 46.94 -8.14 28.17
N ARG A 433 46.88 -9.37 28.67
CA ARG A 433 48.00 -10.32 28.55
C ARG A 433 47.83 -11.10 27.27
N SER A 434 48.60 -10.72 26.26
CA SER A 434 48.47 -11.28 24.91
C SER A 434 48.92 -12.74 24.87
N THR A 435 48.19 -13.54 24.12
CA THR A 435 48.56 -14.92 23.80
C THR A 435 49.51 -14.98 22.59
N LEU A 436 49.50 -13.95 21.73
CA LEU A 436 50.35 -13.85 20.53
C LEU A 436 51.80 -13.58 20.85
N LEU A 437 52.05 -12.81 21.92
CA LEU A 437 53.39 -12.47 22.43
C LEU A 437 53.51 -12.99 23.86
N PRO A 438 53.93 -14.25 24.05
CA PRO A 438 53.97 -14.88 25.36
C PRO A 438 54.76 -14.06 26.39
N ASN A 439 54.18 -13.87 27.56
CA ASN A 439 54.71 -13.10 28.70
C ASN A 439 54.77 -11.58 28.47
N LYS A 440 54.06 -11.03 27.43
CA LYS A 440 53.96 -9.58 27.23
C LYS A 440 52.55 -9.08 27.55
N THR A 441 52.52 -7.87 28.14
CA THR A 441 51.27 -7.14 28.36
C THR A 441 51.16 -6.07 27.28
N ILE A 442 50.01 -6.03 26.59
CA ILE A 442 49.79 -5.13 25.46
C ILE A 442 48.61 -4.19 25.77
N LEU A 443 48.84 -2.90 25.55
CA LEU A 443 47.79 -1.90 25.58
C LEU A 443 47.32 -1.63 24.14
N TYR A 444 46.08 -1.99 23.82
CA TYR A 444 45.41 -1.66 22.55
C TYR A 444 44.66 -0.35 22.68
N ILE A 445 44.79 0.53 21.69
CA ILE A 445 44.05 1.80 21.60
C ILE A 445 43.36 1.89 20.26
N LYS A 446 42.06 2.21 20.24
CA LYS A 446 41.31 2.53 19.05
C LYS A 446 40.52 3.84 19.21
N GLY A 447 40.43 4.64 18.17
CA GLY A 447 39.66 5.89 18.20
C GLY A 447 39.91 6.80 17.02
N ALA A 448 39.69 8.10 17.22
CA ALA A 448 39.93 9.09 16.17
C ALA A 448 41.42 9.12 15.82
N THR A 449 41.75 8.99 14.54
CA THR A 449 43.13 8.82 14.03
C THR A 449 44.03 10.00 14.38
N ASP A 450 43.52 11.23 14.39
CA ASP A 450 44.21 12.44 14.79
C ASP A 450 44.60 12.46 16.26
N ILE A 451 43.78 11.88 17.12
CA ILE A 451 44.05 11.72 18.54
C ILE A 451 45.08 10.60 18.74
N ILE A 452 44.87 9.43 18.13
CA ILE A 452 45.77 8.27 18.29
C ILE A 452 47.18 8.59 17.81
N LYS A 453 47.30 9.36 16.71
CA LYS A 453 48.63 9.83 16.21
C LYS A 453 49.46 10.47 17.28
N GLN A 454 48.89 11.23 18.23
CA GLN A 454 49.63 11.93 19.28
C GLN A 454 50.36 10.98 20.24
N TYR A 455 49.88 9.76 20.36
CA TYR A 455 50.46 8.70 21.19
C TYR A 455 51.42 7.79 20.43
N CYS A 456 51.51 7.91 19.07
CA CYS A 456 52.27 7.01 18.23
C CYS A 456 53.62 7.63 17.82
N THR A 457 54.68 6.88 18.07
CA THR A 457 56.07 7.22 17.68
C THR A 457 56.54 6.42 16.48
N SER A 458 55.90 5.29 16.18
CA SER A 458 56.25 4.41 15.06
C SER A 458 55.00 4.00 14.30
N LEU A 459 55.22 3.58 13.05
CA LEU A 459 54.21 3.06 12.14
C LEU A 459 54.53 1.60 11.83
N ALA A 460 53.53 0.74 11.87
CA ALA A 460 53.66 -0.64 11.37
C ALA A 460 53.69 -0.64 9.84
N GLY A 461 54.85 -0.92 9.24
CA GLY A 461 55.00 -0.98 7.76
C GLY A 461 55.62 0.27 7.16
N ASN A 462 55.68 0.29 5.81
CA ASN A 462 56.44 1.26 4.99
C ASN A 462 55.63 2.55 4.60
N ARG A 463 54.51 2.85 5.31
CA ARG A 463 53.70 4.01 4.97
C ARG A 463 54.08 5.25 5.75
N SER A 464 53.74 6.41 5.16
CA SER A 464 53.94 7.70 5.81
C SER A 464 52.65 8.31 6.34
N TRP A 465 52.72 9.17 7.39
CA TRP A 465 51.54 9.89 7.89
C TRP A 465 50.81 10.72 6.84
N PRO A 466 51.50 11.40 5.89
CA PRO A 466 50.79 12.13 4.81
C PRO A 466 49.89 11.21 3.95
N GLU A 467 50.36 10.01 3.62
CA GLU A 467 49.54 9.04 2.86
C GLU A 467 48.33 8.57 3.66
N ILE A 468 48.50 8.27 4.96
CA ILE A 468 47.41 7.87 5.85
C ILE A 468 46.36 8.98 5.94
N PHE A 469 46.78 10.23 6.10
CA PHE A 469 45.82 11.36 6.19
C PHE A 469 45.16 11.66 4.86
N THR A 470 45.81 11.52 3.73
CA THR A 470 45.18 11.67 2.42
C THR A 470 44.09 10.63 2.20
N GLN A 471 44.37 9.38 2.57
CA GLN A 471 43.37 8.30 2.52
C GLN A 471 42.20 8.54 3.50
N LEU A 472 42.52 8.99 4.70
CA LEU A 472 41.53 9.33 5.72
C LEU A 472 40.60 10.44 5.22
N GLN A 473 41.16 11.53 4.65
CA GLN A 473 40.36 12.61 4.07
C GLN A 473 39.47 12.10 2.90
N THR A 474 40.01 11.21 2.08
CA THR A 474 39.21 10.59 1.00
C THR A 474 38.02 9.85 1.55
N TRP A 475 38.17 9.00 2.57
CA TRP A 475 37.09 8.27 3.20
C TRP A 475 36.10 9.17 3.94
N GLN A 476 36.62 10.19 4.63
CA GLN A 476 35.78 11.17 5.33
C GLN A 476 34.98 12.02 4.36
N SER A 477 35.54 12.38 3.18
CA SER A 477 34.82 13.08 2.13
C SER A 477 33.69 12.25 1.53
N GLN A 478 33.82 10.91 1.60
CA GLN A 478 32.78 9.93 1.23
C GLN A 478 31.86 9.60 2.42
N ALA A 479 31.93 10.41 3.50
CA ALA A 479 31.08 10.30 4.69
C ALA A 479 31.18 8.97 5.45
N MET A 480 32.32 8.30 5.35
CA MET A 480 32.60 7.09 6.10
C MET A 480 33.08 7.45 7.52
N ARG A 481 32.71 6.62 8.50
CA ARG A 481 33.31 6.69 9.83
C ARG A 481 34.69 6.07 9.77
N THR A 482 35.67 6.74 10.37
CA THR A 482 37.06 6.29 10.34
C THR A 482 37.59 6.09 11.75
N LEU A 483 38.32 5.01 11.98
CA LEU A 483 39.02 4.72 13.21
C LEU A 483 40.47 4.37 12.90
N GLY A 484 41.34 4.78 13.80
CA GLY A 484 42.75 4.33 13.87
C GLY A 484 42.96 3.29 14.97
N PHE A 485 43.96 2.44 14.80
CA PHE A 485 44.37 1.41 15.74
C PHE A 485 45.85 1.56 16.07
N ALA A 486 46.18 1.41 17.35
CA ALA A 486 47.56 1.39 17.81
C ALA A 486 47.72 0.40 18.96
N TYR A 487 48.96 -0.03 19.21
CA TYR A 487 49.30 -0.85 20.36
C TYR A 487 50.58 -0.36 21.01
N LEU A 488 50.72 -0.70 22.29
CA LEU A 488 51.92 -0.46 23.07
C LEU A 488 52.29 -1.73 23.82
N GLU A 489 53.52 -2.20 23.66
CA GLU A 489 54.09 -3.27 24.47
C GLU A 489 54.62 -2.71 25.82
N LEU A 490 54.14 -3.24 26.92
CA LEU A 490 54.64 -2.86 28.22
C LEU A 490 55.91 -3.67 28.58
N PRO A 491 56.94 -3.02 29.16
CA PRO A 491 58.15 -3.72 29.59
C PRO A 491 57.85 -4.77 30.66
N GLN A 492 58.53 -5.91 30.60
CA GLN A 492 58.40 -6.99 31.62
C GLN A 492 58.78 -6.58 33.06
N THR A 493 59.60 -5.53 33.20
CA THR A 493 60.11 -5.02 34.48
C THR A 493 59.37 -3.80 34.99
N THR A 494 58.11 -3.66 34.70
CA THR A 494 57.33 -2.52 35.20
C THR A 494 57.11 -2.58 36.68
N SER A 495 57.50 -1.50 37.35
CA SER A 495 57.24 -1.26 38.80
C SER A 495 55.72 -0.96 39.04
N VAL A 496 54.95 -0.81 38.03
CA VAL A 496 53.49 -0.48 38.06
C VAL A 496 52.68 -1.73 38.33
N LYS A 497 51.94 -1.75 39.46
CA LYS A 497 50.95 -2.80 39.70
C LYS A 497 49.87 -2.75 38.64
N LEU A 498 49.74 -3.81 37.84
CA LEU A 498 48.65 -3.98 36.86
C LEU A 498 47.35 -4.22 37.64
N ALA A 499 46.55 -3.18 37.76
CA ALA A 499 45.29 -3.15 38.48
C ALA A 499 44.26 -2.29 37.73
N PRO A 500 42.97 -2.44 37.95
CA PRO A 500 41.95 -1.58 37.37
C PRO A 500 42.25 -0.09 37.57
N GLY A 501 42.12 0.71 36.48
CA GLY A 501 42.43 2.13 36.42
C GLY A 501 43.86 2.47 36.04
N VAL A 502 44.72 1.47 35.76
CA VAL A 502 46.14 1.67 35.40
C VAL A 502 46.29 2.33 34.02
N ILE A 503 45.38 2.08 33.08
CA ILE A 503 45.42 2.69 31.74
C ILE A 503 45.37 4.21 31.83
N SER A 504 44.51 4.79 32.65
CA SER A 504 44.40 6.24 32.82
C SER A 504 45.72 6.82 33.36
N LYS A 505 46.38 6.14 34.28
CA LYS A 505 47.65 6.58 34.83
C LYS A 505 48.79 6.53 33.81
N ILE A 506 48.81 5.48 32.97
CA ILE A 506 49.84 5.35 31.90
C ILE A 506 49.65 6.48 30.87
N ILE A 507 48.42 6.71 30.42
CA ILE A 507 48.14 7.70 29.37
C ILE A 507 48.32 9.13 29.87
N ASN A 508 48.03 9.41 31.14
CA ASN A 508 48.24 10.72 31.76
C ASN A 508 49.73 11.00 32.15
N GLY A 509 50.61 10.04 31.93
CA GLY A 509 52.04 10.18 32.30
C GLY A 509 52.29 10.15 33.81
N GLU A 510 51.39 9.57 34.59
CA GLU A 510 51.48 9.37 36.04
C GLU A 510 52.33 8.13 36.41
N THR A 511 52.93 7.48 35.41
CA THR A 511 53.73 6.27 35.54
C THR A 511 55.05 6.44 34.78
N ASP A 512 56.07 5.61 35.13
CA ASP A 512 57.37 5.61 34.46
C ASP A 512 57.33 5.00 33.03
N ILE A 513 56.14 4.69 32.52
CA ILE A 513 55.92 4.10 31.19
C ILE A 513 55.74 5.20 30.15
N ALA A 514 56.70 5.28 29.22
CA ALA A 514 56.56 6.18 28.07
C ALA A 514 55.49 5.66 27.10
N VAL A 515 54.53 6.50 26.75
CA VAL A 515 53.46 6.16 25.80
C VAL A 515 54.02 6.29 24.38
N ASN A 516 54.71 5.25 23.91
CA ASN A 516 55.30 5.14 22.57
C ASN A 516 54.56 4.07 21.74
N CYS A 517 53.35 4.33 21.36
CA CYS A 517 52.54 3.38 20.61
C CYS A 517 53.05 3.18 19.17
N CYS A 518 52.87 1.96 18.67
CA CYS A 518 53.02 1.64 17.26
C CYS A 518 51.62 1.70 16.58
N PHE A 519 51.50 2.50 15.53
CA PHE A 519 50.27 2.63 14.76
C PHE A 519 50.07 1.45 13.83
N LEU A 520 48.93 0.74 13.94
CA LEU A 520 48.65 -0.47 13.16
C LEU A 520 47.95 -0.18 11.82
N GLY A 521 47.04 0.79 11.79
CA GLY A 521 46.28 1.10 10.58
C GLY A 521 44.99 1.88 10.81
N ILE A 522 44.27 2.13 9.70
CA ILE A 522 42.99 2.82 9.70
C ILE A 522 41.91 1.95 9.07
N VAL A 523 40.69 2.14 9.52
CA VAL A 523 39.49 1.49 8.98
C VAL A 523 38.46 2.54 8.59
N ALA A 524 37.80 2.29 7.46
CA ALA A 524 36.59 3.00 7.06
C ALA A 524 35.36 2.11 7.26
N ILE A 525 34.33 2.66 7.87
CA ILE A 525 33.09 1.96 8.22
C ILE A 525 31.94 2.78 7.68
N SER A 526 31.02 2.14 6.96
CA SER A 526 29.84 2.77 6.41
C SER A 526 28.62 1.83 6.49
N ASP A 527 27.44 2.39 6.40
CA ASP A 527 26.19 1.67 6.16
C ASP A 527 25.99 1.56 4.65
N PRO A 528 26.17 0.39 4.03
CA PRO A 528 26.18 0.25 2.58
C PRO A 528 24.79 0.43 1.98
N VAL A 529 24.73 1.04 0.79
CA VAL A 529 23.52 1.07 -0.05
C VAL A 529 23.13 -0.35 -0.43
N ARG A 530 21.82 -0.66 -0.38
CA ARG A 530 21.30 -1.95 -0.86
C ARG A 530 21.51 -2.07 -2.37
N LYS A 531 21.91 -3.24 -2.84
CA LYS A 531 22.32 -3.48 -4.25
C LYS A 531 21.22 -3.18 -5.26
N GLU A 532 19.95 -3.41 -4.87
CA GLU A 532 18.78 -3.21 -5.73
C GLU A 532 18.30 -1.75 -5.81
N VAL A 533 18.67 -0.89 -4.87
CA VAL A 533 18.14 0.48 -4.75
C VAL A 533 18.48 1.37 -5.95
N PRO A 534 19.70 1.38 -6.51
CA PRO A 534 20.00 2.25 -7.65
C PRO A 534 19.09 1.97 -8.86
N ALA A 535 18.82 0.69 -9.15
CA ALA A 535 17.92 0.30 -10.23
C ALA A 535 16.46 0.70 -9.94
N ALA A 536 16.00 0.51 -8.70
CA ALA A 536 14.64 0.84 -8.27
C ALA A 536 14.39 2.36 -8.26
N VAL A 537 15.35 3.16 -7.80
CA VAL A 537 15.27 4.63 -7.83
C VAL A 537 15.22 5.12 -9.29
N LYS A 538 16.05 4.54 -10.18
CA LYS A 538 16.02 4.87 -11.60
C LYS A 538 14.66 4.54 -12.22
N GLU A 539 14.09 3.36 -11.93
CA GLU A 539 12.75 2.98 -12.40
C GLU A 539 11.68 3.98 -11.96
N CYS A 540 11.73 4.46 -10.71
CA CYS A 540 10.82 5.48 -10.22
C CYS A 540 10.99 6.82 -10.97
N ILE A 541 12.23 7.27 -11.22
CA ILE A 541 12.52 8.49 -11.95
C ILE A 541 12.06 8.38 -13.42
N ASP A 542 12.35 7.25 -14.08
CA ASP A 542 11.91 6.97 -15.44
C ASP A 542 10.38 6.91 -15.54
N ALA A 543 9.71 6.51 -14.47
CA ALA A 543 8.25 6.54 -14.32
C ALA A 543 7.69 7.95 -14.02
N GLY A 544 8.53 9.00 -14.03
CA GLY A 544 8.13 10.38 -13.79
C GLY A 544 7.88 10.72 -12.33
N ILE A 545 8.41 9.94 -11.38
CA ILE A 545 8.28 10.17 -9.93
C ILE A 545 9.55 10.87 -9.42
N SER A 546 9.38 11.98 -8.74
CA SER A 546 10.50 12.66 -8.07
C SER A 546 10.84 11.95 -6.76
N VAL A 547 12.08 11.52 -6.61
CA VAL A 547 12.56 10.94 -5.36
C VAL A 547 13.33 12.01 -4.57
N LYS A 548 13.06 12.13 -3.27
CA LYS A 548 13.72 13.09 -2.37
C LYS A 548 14.23 12.36 -1.13
N ILE A 549 15.47 12.64 -0.74
CA ILE A 549 16.08 12.08 0.48
C ILE A 549 15.90 13.06 1.62
N VAL A 550 15.35 12.61 2.74
CA VAL A 550 15.18 13.41 3.96
C VAL A 550 15.78 12.64 5.12
N THR A 551 16.90 13.12 5.65
CA THR A 551 17.69 12.38 6.64
C THR A 551 18.24 13.28 7.74
N GLY A 552 18.42 12.70 8.94
CA GLY A 552 19.15 13.35 10.04
C GLY A 552 20.66 13.43 9.83
N ASP A 553 21.20 12.76 8.82
CA ASP A 553 22.62 12.72 8.50
C ASP A 553 23.19 14.07 8.00
N THR A 554 24.52 14.15 7.97
CA THR A 554 25.23 15.33 7.46
C THR A 554 25.02 15.49 5.93
N PRO A 555 25.14 16.72 5.41
CA PRO A 555 25.01 16.97 3.97
C PRO A 555 25.98 16.14 3.11
N GLY A 556 27.22 15.92 3.61
CA GLY A 556 28.22 15.12 2.90
C GLY A 556 27.78 13.64 2.75
N THR A 557 27.29 13.03 3.84
CA THR A 557 26.75 11.66 3.83
C THR A 557 25.56 11.53 2.90
N ALA A 558 24.59 12.43 3.03
CA ALA A 558 23.38 12.40 2.23
C ALA A 558 23.67 12.58 0.73
N LYS A 559 24.59 13.47 0.38
CA LYS A 559 25.03 13.71 -1.01
C LYS A 559 25.75 12.49 -1.60
N GLU A 560 26.61 11.82 -0.82
CA GLU A 560 27.34 10.64 -1.28
C GLU A 560 26.37 9.47 -1.54
N ILE A 561 25.43 9.20 -0.63
CA ILE A 561 24.38 8.19 -0.83
C ILE A 561 23.54 8.55 -2.06
N ALA A 562 23.13 9.82 -2.21
CA ALA A 562 22.38 10.27 -3.37
C ALA A 562 23.11 10.04 -4.71
N LYS A 563 24.46 10.15 -4.74
CA LYS A 563 25.27 9.79 -5.90
C LYS A 563 25.25 8.28 -6.17
N GLN A 564 25.43 7.48 -5.11
CA GLN A 564 25.46 6.01 -5.24
C GLN A 564 24.13 5.45 -5.72
N VAL A 565 23.00 6.05 -5.32
CA VAL A 565 21.66 5.62 -5.80
C VAL A 565 21.26 6.27 -7.14
N GLY A 566 22.11 7.13 -7.73
CA GLY A 566 21.85 7.78 -9.02
C GLY A 566 20.88 8.97 -8.95
N LEU A 567 20.53 9.47 -7.77
CA LEU A 567 19.67 10.63 -7.58
C LEU A 567 20.42 11.95 -7.80
N TRP A 568 21.68 12.01 -7.34
CA TRP A 568 22.56 13.16 -7.52
C TRP A 568 23.37 13.02 -8.79
N THR A 569 23.21 13.99 -9.70
CA THR A 569 23.87 14.02 -11.01
C THR A 569 24.92 15.13 -11.07
N PRO A 570 25.83 15.13 -12.05
CA PRO A 570 26.80 16.22 -12.24
C PRO A 570 26.19 17.60 -12.47
N ASN A 571 24.91 17.65 -12.89
CA ASN A 571 24.19 18.90 -13.12
C ASN A 571 23.59 19.49 -11.83
N ASP A 572 23.59 18.76 -10.73
CA ASP A 572 23.03 19.21 -9.46
C ASP A 572 24.02 20.13 -8.72
N THR A 573 23.46 21.13 -8.08
CA THR A 573 24.18 22.18 -7.37
C THR A 573 23.73 22.27 -5.91
N ASP A 574 24.32 23.14 -5.12
CA ASP A 574 23.91 23.38 -3.73
C ASP A 574 22.46 23.88 -3.58
N LYS A 575 21.80 24.26 -4.67
CA LYS A 575 20.35 24.56 -4.66
C LYS A 575 19.49 23.32 -4.47
N ASN A 576 20.01 22.15 -4.82
CA ASN A 576 19.28 20.87 -4.72
C ASN A 576 19.42 20.20 -3.35
N ILE A 577 20.22 20.77 -2.45
CA ILE A 577 20.41 20.30 -1.07
C ILE A 577 20.19 21.44 -0.09
N ILE A 578 19.61 21.15 1.07
CA ILE A 578 19.39 22.09 2.15
C ILE A 578 19.57 21.38 3.50
N THR A 579 19.97 22.12 4.51
CA THR A 579 20.01 21.61 5.89
C THR A 579 18.72 21.89 6.64
N GLY A 580 18.40 21.09 7.67
CA GLY A 580 17.20 21.30 8.50
C GLY A 580 17.04 22.70 9.05
N PRO A 581 18.08 23.30 9.69
CA PRO A 581 18.01 24.69 10.17
C PRO A 581 17.74 25.73 9.05
N GLU A 582 18.34 25.55 7.88
CA GLU A 582 18.07 26.43 6.72
C GLU A 582 16.63 26.21 6.18
N PHE A 583 16.17 24.95 6.17
CA PHE A 583 14.81 24.61 5.77
C PHE A 583 13.75 25.18 6.73
N GLU A 584 14.02 25.12 8.03
CA GLU A 584 13.16 25.70 9.08
C GLU A 584 13.07 27.24 8.95
N ALA A 585 14.14 27.90 8.52
CA ALA A 585 14.21 29.35 8.34
C ALA A 585 13.46 29.84 7.10
N LEU A 586 13.14 29.00 6.12
CA LEU A 586 12.38 29.40 4.93
C LEU A 586 10.94 29.74 5.29
N THR A 587 10.44 30.84 4.72
CA THR A 587 8.99 31.12 4.72
C THR A 587 8.25 30.11 3.84
N ASP A 588 6.95 29.97 4.04
CA ASP A 588 6.16 29.02 3.23
C ASP A 588 6.13 29.40 1.74
N GLU A 589 6.23 30.69 1.43
CA GLU A 589 6.29 31.19 0.05
C GLU A 589 7.62 30.79 -0.62
N GLU A 590 8.74 31.01 0.04
CA GLU A 590 10.08 30.60 -0.43
C GLU A 590 10.20 29.08 -0.56
N LEU A 591 9.60 28.35 0.39
CA LEU A 591 9.58 26.89 0.34
C LEU A 591 8.80 26.38 -0.87
N ARG A 592 7.63 26.94 -1.17
CA ARG A 592 6.84 26.57 -2.36
C ARG A 592 7.60 26.78 -3.67
N GLN A 593 8.40 27.83 -3.77
CA GLN A 593 9.21 28.09 -4.98
C GLN A 593 10.38 27.12 -5.10
N ARG A 594 10.97 26.69 -3.99
CA ARG A 594 12.21 25.90 -3.96
C ARG A 594 11.99 24.40 -3.86
N VAL A 595 10.83 23.95 -3.33
CA VAL A 595 10.59 22.55 -2.93
C VAL A 595 10.73 21.54 -4.08
N PHE A 596 10.44 21.95 -5.33
CA PHE A 596 10.61 21.07 -6.49
C PHE A 596 12.08 20.79 -6.80
N ASP A 597 12.95 21.79 -6.67
CA ASP A 597 14.38 21.66 -6.97
C ASP A 597 15.13 20.90 -5.88
N LEU A 598 14.60 20.89 -4.65
CA LEU A 598 15.22 20.17 -3.54
C LEU A 598 15.18 18.65 -3.78
N LYS A 599 16.35 18.02 -3.75
CA LYS A 599 16.53 16.55 -3.79
C LYS A 599 16.89 15.98 -2.43
N ILE A 600 17.59 16.76 -1.59
CA ILE A 600 18.12 16.31 -0.29
C ILE A 600 17.81 17.36 0.78
N ILE A 601 17.27 16.88 1.91
CA ILE A 601 17.21 17.63 3.18
C ILE A 601 18.06 16.85 4.17
N ALA A 602 19.19 17.45 4.58
CA ALA A 602 20.14 16.88 5.52
C ALA A 602 19.96 17.46 6.92
N ARG A 603 20.29 16.74 7.99
CA ARG A 603 20.04 17.13 9.37
C ARG A 603 18.58 17.52 9.64
N ALA A 604 17.67 16.85 8.96
CA ALA A 604 16.24 17.07 9.09
C ALA A 604 15.74 16.60 10.46
N LYS A 605 14.88 17.41 11.08
CA LYS A 605 14.07 17.02 12.23
C LYS A 605 12.78 16.33 11.77
N PRO A 606 12.07 15.61 12.64
CA PRO A 606 10.77 14.97 12.32
C PRO A 606 9.73 15.96 11.73
N MET A 607 9.67 17.15 12.29
CA MET A 607 8.73 18.19 11.82
C MET A 607 9.12 18.78 10.45
N ASP A 608 10.40 18.77 10.08
CA ASP A 608 10.84 19.20 8.74
C ASP A 608 10.33 18.21 7.67
N LYS A 609 10.36 16.90 7.98
CA LYS A 609 9.79 15.86 7.12
C LYS A 609 8.29 16.12 6.88
N LYS A 610 7.53 16.38 7.94
CA LYS A 610 6.10 16.69 7.86
C LYS A 610 5.84 17.98 7.04
N ARG A 611 6.56 19.07 7.33
CA ARG A 611 6.42 20.35 6.63
C ARG A 611 6.72 20.23 5.13
N LEU A 612 7.73 19.42 4.74
CA LEU A 612 8.01 19.11 3.34
C LEU A 612 6.80 18.46 2.66
N VAL A 613 6.21 17.46 3.32
CA VAL A 613 5.03 16.74 2.81
C VAL A 613 3.86 17.70 2.60
N GLU A 614 3.53 18.50 3.60
CA GLU A 614 2.43 19.48 3.55
C GLU A 614 2.66 20.53 2.46
N SER A 615 3.90 21.01 2.31
CA SER A 615 4.27 21.96 1.24
C SER A 615 4.08 21.35 -0.16
N LEU A 616 4.53 20.12 -0.39
CA LEU A 616 4.33 19.40 -1.66
C LEU A 616 2.84 19.16 -1.95
N GLN A 617 2.07 18.80 -0.93
CA GLN A 617 0.62 18.59 -1.06
C GLN A 617 -0.11 19.88 -1.42
N SER A 618 0.29 21.04 -0.85
CA SER A 618 -0.28 22.36 -1.20
C SER A 618 -0.07 22.71 -2.67
N LEU A 619 0.93 22.11 -3.32
CA LEU A 619 1.24 22.23 -4.74
C LEU A 619 0.61 21.11 -5.60
N ASN A 620 -0.44 20.48 -5.08
CA ASN A 620 -1.17 19.38 -5.73
C ASN A 620 -0.29 18.15 -6.06
N GLN A 621 0.82 17.93 -5.36
CA GLN A 621 1.61 16.71 -5.50
C GLN A 621 0.99 15.57 -4.67
N VAL A 622 1.04 14.37 -5.20
CA VAL A 622 0.70 13.15 -4.45
C VAL A 622 1.97 12.61 -3.83
N VAL A 623 2.07 12.72 -2.52
CA VAL A 623 3.31 12.44 -1.79
C VAL A 623 3.20 11.08 -1.08
N ALA A 624 4.16 10.20 -1.35
CA ALA A 624 4.44 9.02 -0.54
C ALA A 624 5.66 9.30 0.34
N VAL A 625 5.65 8.78 1.56
CA VAL A 625 6.75 8.93 2.53
C VAL A 625 7.17 7.56 3.01
N THR A 626 8.47 7.28 3.04
CA THR A 626 9.01 6.08 3.69
C THR A 626 9.60 6.43 5.04
N GLY A 627 9.50 5.51 5.99
CA GLY A 627 10.13 5.65 7.30
C GLY A 627 10.10 4.34 8.07
N ASP A 628 11.05 4.16 8.99
CA ASP A 628 11.17 2.99 9.84
C ASP A 628 11.16 3.36 11.33
N GLY A 629 11.39 4.63 11.63
CA GLY A 629 11.49 5.15 12.99
C GLY A 629 10.24 5.89 13.47
N THR A 630 10.19 6.13 14.77
CA THR A 630 9.21 7.01 15.41
C THR A 630 9.24 8.43 14.89
N ASN A 631 10.45 8.89 14.57
CA ASN A 631 10.68 10.23 14.05
C ASN A 631 9.97 10.46 12.72
N ASP A 632 9.59 9.38 12.02
CA ASP A 632 8.90 9.42 10.73
C ASP A 632 7.37 9.43 10.85
N ALA A 633 6.83 9.01 11.99
CA ALA A 633 5.39 8.87 12.19
C ALA A 633 4.57 10.12 11.84
N PRO A 634 4.97 11.36 12.21
CA PRO A 634 4.24 12.56 11.81
C PRO A 634 4.20 12.77 10.30
N ALA A 635 5.29 12.46 9.60
CA ALA A 635 5.37 12.58 8.14
C ALA A 635 4.60 11.45 7.42
N LEU A 636 4.70 10.20 7.94
CA LEU A 636 3.94 9.05 7.45
C LEU A 636 2.43 9.30 7.52
N LYS A 637 1.96 9.85 8.66
CA LYS A 637 0.53 10.17 8.86
C LYS A 637 0.06 11.35 8.01
N ALA A 638 0.91 12.34 7.76
CA ALA A 638 0.59 13.52 6.95
C ALA A 638 0.61 13.21 5.44
N ALA A 639 1.34 12.19 5.01
CA ALA A 639 1.46 11.80 3.61
C ALA A 639 0.13 11.32 3.01
N HIS A 640 0.04 11.35 1.68
CA HIS A 640 -1.07 10.67 0.99
C HIS A 640 -0.95 9.14 1.08
N VAL A 641 0.29 8.63 1.11
CA VAL A 641 0.60 7.23 1.40
C VAL A 641 1.82 7.16 2.30
N GLY A 642 1.63 6.72 3.52
CA GLY A 642 2.72 6.39 4.44
C GLY A 642 3.20 4.96 4.19
N LEU A 643 4.51 4.77 4.05
CA LEU A 643 5.16 3.50 3.77
C LEU A 643 6.11 3.16 4.93
N SER A 644 5.76 2.22 5.78
CA SER A 644 6.67 1.74 6.84
C SER A 644 7.51 0.56 6.35
N MET A 645 8.70 0.42 6.90
CA MET A 645 9.53 -0.77 6.67
C MET A 645 9.09 -1.94 7.56
N GLY A 646 9.33 -3.18 7.14
CA GLY A 646 8.99 -4.39 7.87
C GLY A 646 9.67 -4.48 9.25
N ASP A 647 10.93 -4.05 9.31
CA ASP A 647 11.71 -3.96 10.56
C ASP A 647 11.50 -2.64 11.31
N GLY A 648 10.63 -1.75 10.78
CA GLY A 648 10.31 -0.48 11.41
C GLY A 648 9.57 -0.66 12.74
N THR A 649 9.58 0.41 13.54
CA THR A 649 8.88 0.44 14.83
C THR A 649 7.38 0.28 14.65
N SER A 650 6.71 -0.25 15.68
CA SER A 650 5.24 -0.42 15.66
C SER A 650 4.51 0.89 15.38
N VAL A 651 5.02 2.02 15.88
CA VAL A 651 4.43 3.34 15.61
C VAL A 651 4.59 3.78 14.16
N ALA A 652 5.73 3.54 13.54
CA ALA A 652 5.87 3.79 12.11
C ALA A 652 4.89 2.94 11.30
N LYS A 653 4.72 1.66 11.68
CA LYS A 653 3.75 0.75 11.06
C LYS A 653 2.31 1.22 11.27
N GLU A 654 1.92 1.63 12.47
CA GLU A 654 0.58 2.17 12.75
C GLU A 654 0.28 3.49 12.04
N ALA A 655 1.27 4.35 11.89
CA ALA A 655 1.15 5.62 11.17
C ALA A 655 1.09 5.42 9.65
N SER A 656 1.49 4.26 9.14
CA SER A 656 1.60 3.97 7.72
C SER A 656 0.30 3.42 7.12
N ASP A 657 0.22 3.46 5.80
CA ASP A 657 -0.87 2.91 5.01
C ASP A 657 -0.49 1.58 4.34
N ILE A 658 0.81 1.38 4.10
CA ILE A 658 1.40 0.15 3.56
C ILE A 658 2.67 -0.16 4.34
N THR A 659 2.89 -1.44 4.68
CA THR A 659 4.14 -1.93 5.27
C THR A 659 4.93 -2.72 4.23
N ILE A 660 6.19 -2.38 4.03
CA ILE A 660 7.13 -3.02 3.09
C ILE A 660 7.85 -4.14 3.83
N ILE A 661 7.36 -5.38 3.70
CA ILE A 661 7.78 -6.53 4.52
C ILE A 661 9.26 -6.87 4.35
N ASP A 662 9.79 -6.73 3.15
CA ASP A 662 11.19 -7.06 2.81
C ASP A 662 12.17 -5.90 2.97
N ASN A 663 11.71 -4.76 3.45
CA ASN A 663 12.49 -3.53 3.60
C ASN A 663 13.14 -3.03 2.30
N SER A 664 12.64 -3.46 1.15
CA SER A 664 13.24 -3.14 -0.16
C SER A 664 12.57 -1.96 -0.83
N PHE A 665 13.36 -0.99 -1.29
CA PHE A 665 12.86 0.12 -2.10
C PHE A 665 12.26 -0.35 -3.44
N LEU A 666 12.70 -1.51 -3.94
CA LEU A 666 12.14 -2.13 -5.15
C LEU A 666 10.65 -2.45 -4.98
N SER A 667 10.25 -2.91 -3.79
CA SER A 667 8.86 -3.20 -3.47
C SER A 667 7.97 -1.96 -3.49
N ILE A 668 8.53 -0.77 -3.23
CA ILE A 668 7.84 0.51 -3.41
C ILE A 668 7.52 0.76 -4.90
N GLY A 669 8.48 0.51 -5.80
CA GLY A 669 8.25 0.55 -7.24
C GLY A 669 7.14 -0.42 -7.68
N HIS A 670 7.13 -1.64 -7.13
CA HIS A 670 6.05 -2.60 -7.36
C HIS A 670 4.69 -2.09 -6.87
N ALA A 671 4.63 -1.42 -5.71
CA ALA A 671 3.39 -0.83 -5.20
C ALA A 671 2.85 0.26 -6.14
N VAL A 672 3.72 1.12 -6.70
CA VAL A 672 3.34 2.11 -7.73
C VAL A 672 2.79 1.41 -8.97
N MET A 673 3.50 0.40 -9.47
CA MET A 673 3.10 -0.37 -10.66
C MET A 673 1.72 -1.02 -10.47
N TRP A 674 1.47 -1.64 -9.32
CA TRP A 674 0.17 -2.23 -8.98
C TRP A 674 -0.92 -1.18 -8.87
N GLY A 675 -0.66 -0.04 -8.23
CA GLY A 675 -1.62 1.05 -8.13
C GLY A 675 -2.00 1.64 -9.50
N ARG A 676 -1.03 1.81 -10.41
CA ARG A 676 -1.27 2.25 -11.79
C ARG A 676 -2.05 1.21 -12.59
N SER A 677 -1.73 -0.06 -12.42
CA SER A 677 -2.43 -1.17 -13.08
C SER A 677 -3.87 -1.32 -12.59
N LEU A 678 -4.11 -1.15 -11.28
CA LEU A 678 -5.45 -1.09 -10.69
C LEU A 678 -6.32 -0.04 -11.40
N TYR A 679 -5.82 1.19 -11.49
CA TYR A 679 -6.53 2.28 -12.14
C TYR A 679 -6.81 1.99 -13.62
N GLN A 680 -5.84 1.43 -14.32
CA GLN A 680 -5.99 1.03 -15.72
C GLN A 680 -7.05 -0.08 -15.89
N ASN A 681 -7.11 -1.06 -14.99
CA ASN A 681 -8.11 -2.12 -15.03
C ASN A 681 -9.53 -1.57 -14.81
N ILE A 682 -9.68 -0.61 -13.89
CA ILE A 682 -10.96 0.10 -13.68
C ILE A 682 -11.34 0.89 -14.93
N GLN A 683 -10.39 1.59 -15.58
CA GLN A 683 -10.66 2.29 -16.84
C GLN A 683 -11.08 1.34 -17.96
N ARG A 684 -10.52 0.13 -18.06
CA ARG A 684 -10.92 -0.90 -19.03
C ARG A 684 -12.36 -1.33 -18.81
N PHE A 685 -12.72 -1.55 -17.54
CA PHE A 685 -14.10 -1.90 -17.20
C PHE A 685 -15.08 -0.77 -17.51
N ILE A 686 -14.76 0.48 -17.13
CA ILE A 686 -15.59 1.66 -17.45
C ILE A 686 -15.74 1.83 -18.97
N LEU A 687 -14.66 1.67 -19.72
CA LEU A 687 -14.70 1.74 -21.19
C LEU A 687 -15.68 0.71 -21.78
N PHE A 688 -15.60 -0.53 -21.29
CA PHE A 688 -16.49 -1.61 -21.69
C PHE A 688 -17.95 -1.29 -21.34
N GLN A 689 -18.23 -1.04 -20.07
CA GLN A 689 -19.59 -0.83 -19.57
C GLN A 689 -20.28 0.39 -20.18
N LEU A 690 -19.58 1.54 -20.28
CA LEU A 690 -20.17 2.72 -20.90
C LEU A 690 -20.45 2.52 -22.39
N THR A 691 -19.65 1.72 -23.09
CA THR A 691 -19.95 1.39 -24.50
C THR A 691 -21.24 0.57 -24.58
N VAL A 692 -21.43 -0.42 -23.71
CA VAL A 692 -22.67 -1.23 -23.62
C VAL A 692 -23.88 -0.33 -23.36
N ASN A 693 -23.81 0.50 -22.31
CA ASN A 693 -24.93 1.33 -21.88
C ASN A 693 -25.30 2.39 -22.92
N VAL A 694 -24.31 3.04 -23.57
CA VAL A 694 -24.57 4.02 -24.63
C VAL A 694 -25.28 3.36 -25.82
N VAL A 695 -24.82 2.20 -26.26
CA VAL A 695 -25.44 1.46 -27.37
C VAL A 695 -26.86 1.07 -27.00
N ALA A 696 -27.07 0.51 -25.84
CA ALA A 696 -28.39 0.07 -25.38
C ALA A 696 -29.38 1.25 -25.24
N CYS A 697 -28.92 2.37 -24.61
CA CYS A 697 -29.76 3.59 -24.55
C CYS A 697 -30.15 4.12 -25.92
N LEU A 698 -29.23 4.14 -26.88
CA LEU A 698 -29.50 4.62 -28.24
C LEU A 698 -30.46 3.67 -28.99
N ILE A 699 -30.37 2.35 -28.80
CA ILE A 699 -31.26 1.36 -29.39
C ILE A 699 -32.68 1.48 -28.81
N VAL A 700 -32.80 1.62 -27.46
CA VAL A 700 -34.11 1.84 -26.83
C VAL A 700 -34.73 3.16 -27.29
N LEU A 701 -33.90 4.23 -27.36
CA LEU A 701 -34.37 5.52 -27.91
C LEU A 701 -34.82 5.41 -29.35
N ALA A 702 -34.03 4.76 -30.21
CA ALA A 702 -34.40 4.58 -31.63
C ALA A 702 -35.69 3.74 -31.79
N GLY A 703 -35.83 2.62 -31.07
CA GLY A 703 -37.03 1.79 -31.07
C GLY A 703 -38.28 2.57 -30.63
N ALA A 704 -38.13 3.43 -29.60
CA ALA A 704 -39.25 4.27 -29.13
C ALA A 704 -39.82 5.21 -30.23
N PHE A 705 -38.96 5.69 -31.13
CA PHE A 705 -39.36 6.57 -32.23
C PHE A 705 -39.68 5.81 -33.55
N MET A 706 -39.27 4.55 -33.68
CA MET A 706 -39.69 3.69 -34.81
C MET A 706 -41.08 3.08 -34.61
N GLY A 707 -41.67 3.27 -33.43
CA GLY A 707 -42.99 2.72 -33.11
C GLY A 707 -42.96 1.24 -32.68
N THR A 708 -41.77 0.69 -32.45
CA THR A 708 -41.63 -0.68 -31.99
C THR A 708 -41.86 -0.79 -30.47
N HIS A 709 -42.42 -1.90 -30.01
CA HIS A 709 -42.30 -2.32 -28.63
C HIS A 709 -40.79 -2.42 -28.30
N SER A 710 -40.39 -2.09 -27.06
CA SER A 710 -38.97 -1.99 -26.69
C SER A 710 -38.15 -3.16 -27.26
N PRO A 711 -37.14 -2.91 -28.13
CA PRO A 711 -36.35 -3.96 -28.78
C PRO A 711 -35.47 -4.75 -27.78
N LEU A 712 -35.27 -4.20 -26.56
CA LEU A 712 -34.65 -4.83 -25.44
C LEU A 712 -35.52 -4.68 -24.20
N THR A 713 -35.82 -5.78 -23.51
CA THR A 713 -36.65 -5.77 -22.30
C THR A 713 -35.85 -5.45 -21.06
N VAL A 714 -36.52 -5.00 -19.97
CA VAL A 714 -35.87 -4.72 -18.68
C VAL A 714 -35.14 -5.96 -18.17
N THR A 715 -35.74 -7.16 -18.24
CA THR A 715 -35.16 -8.41 -17.79
C THR A 715 -33.90 -8.82 -18.56
N GLN A 716 -33.91 -8.61 -19.92
CA GLN A 716 -32.73 -8.82 -20.76
C GLN A 716 -31.59 -7.88 -20.37
N MET A 717 -31.88 -6.60 -20.13
CA MET A 717 -30.87 -5.63 -19.74
C MET A 717 -30.36 -5.83 -18.32
N LEU A 718 -31.20 -6.30 -17.43
CA LEU A 718 -30.73 -6.71 -16.09
C LEU A 718 -29.78 -7.92 -16.17
N TRP A 719 -30.00 -8.86 -17.08
CA TRP A 719 -29.02 -9.91 -17.37
C TRP A 719 -27.66 -9.33 -17.81
N VAL A 720 -27.69 -8.39 -18.74
CA VAL A 720 -26.47 -7.77 -19.29
C VAL A 720 -25.75 -6.95 -18.22
N ASN A 721 -26.45 -5.97 -17.64
CA ASN A 721 -25.84 -5.02 -16.70
C ASN A 721 -25.45 -5.67 -15.37
N LEU A 722 -26.20 -6.67 -14.93
CA LEU A 722 -25.99 -7.28 -13.62
C LEU A 722 -25.04 -8.47 -13.69
N ILE A 723 -25.36 -9.47 -14.50
CA ILE A 723 -24.62 -10.73 -14.48
C ILE A 723 -23.41 -10.65 -15.40
N MET A 724 -23.60 -10.24 -16.65
CA MET A 724 -22.49 -10.14 -17.61
C MET A 724 -21.47 -9.09 -17.16
N ASP A 725 -21.92 -7.91 -16.73
CA ASP A 725 -21.02 -6.84 -16.28
C ASP A 725 -20.29 -7.21 -14.99
N THR A 726 -20.92 -7.96 -14.07
CA THR A 726 -20.27 -8.51 -12.88
C THR A 726 -19.11 -9.43 -13.26
N PHE A 727 -19.37 -10.36 -14.14
CA PHE A 727 -18.32 -11.27 -14.61
C PHE A 727 -17.25 -10.54 -15.44
N ALA A 728 -17.65 -9.57 -16.27
CA ALA A 728 -16.71 -8.72 -16.97
C ALA A 728 -15.84 -7.89 -16.03
N ALA A 729 -16.42 -7.36 -14.94
CA ALA A 729 -15.70 -6.68 -13.89
C ALA A 729 -14.64 -7.58 -13.24
N MET A 730 -15.01 -8.82 -12.88
CA MET A 730 -14.07 -9.81 -12.36
C MET A 730 -12.96 -10.14 -13.36
N ALA A 731 -13.30 -10.32 -14.63
CA ALA A 731 -12.35 -10.65 -15.68
C ALA A 731 -11.33 -9.53 -15.90
N LEU A 732 -11.79 -8.29 -15.98
CA LEU A 732 -10.94 -7.11 -16.22
C LEU A 732 -10.17 -6.68 -14.96
N ALA A 733 -10.73 -6.86 -13.76
CA ALA A 733 -10.06 -6.59 -12.48
C ALA A 733 -8.90 -7.55 -12.22
N SER A 734 -9.00 -8.80 -12.69
CA SER A 734 -8.01 -9.86 -12.45
C SER A 734 -6.79 -9.81 -13.38
N LEU A 735 -6.72 -8.84 -14.29
CA LEU A 735 -5.63 -8.74 -15.25
C LEU A 735 -4.28 -8.46 -14.53
N PRO A 736 -3.19 -9.10 -14.98
CA PRO A 736 -1.87 -8.87 -14.42
C PRO A 736 -1.39 -7.43 -14.69
N PRO A 737 -0.45 -6.92 -13.88
CA PRO A 737 0.11 -5.60 -14.11
C PRO A 737 0.92 -5.61 -15.41
N SER A 738 0.92 -4.49 -16.09
CA SER A 738 1.78 -4.28 -17.24
C SER A 738 2.95 -3.38 -16.83
N GLN A 739 4.18 -3.79 -17.07
CA GLN A 739 5.36 -2.93 -16.87
C GLN A 739 5.27 -1.63 -17.68
N LEU A 740 4.50 -1.63 -18.78
CA LEU A 740 4.26 -0.45 -19.59
C LEU A 740 3.60 0.70 -18.81
N VAL A 741 2.96 0.44 -17.67
CA VAL A 741 2.38 1.51 -16.85
C VAL A 741 3.45 2.40 -16.21
N MET A 742 4.67 1.87 -16.03
CA MET A 742 5.81 2.62 -15.49
C MET A 742 6.45 3.56 -16.53
N ASN A 743 6.18 3.36 -17.82
CA ASN A 743 6.67 4.25 -18.89
C ASN A 743 5.84 5.53 -19.04
N ASN A 744 4.75 5.66 -18.30
CA ASN A 744 3.89 6.84 -18.35
C ASN A 744 4.10 7.71 -17.10
N PRO A 745 4.04 9.05 -17.21
CA PRO A 745 4.09 9.93 -16.04
C PRO A 745 2.88 9.68 -15.11
N PRO A 746 3.00 10.07 -13.82
CA PRO A 746 1.90 9.98 -12.88
C PRO A 746 0.67 10.76 -13.35
N ARG A 747 -0.52 10.22 -13.08
CA ARG A 747 -1.76 10.93 -13.37
C ARG A 747 -1.97 12.12 -12.43
N ASN A 748 -2.62 13.16 -12.93
CA ASN A 748 -3.11 14.22 -12.04
C ASN A 748 -4.22 13.64 -11.15
N ARG A 749 -4.16 13.89 -9.83
CA ARG A 749 -5.13 13.42 -8.83
C ARG A 749 -6.57 13.84 -9.17
N ASN A 750 -6.74 15.05 -9.69
CA ASN A 750 -8.04 15.63 -10.03
C ASN A 750 -8.52 15.30 -11.45
N ALA A 751 -7.72 14.57 -12.26
CA ALA A 751 -8.11 14.19 -13.60
C ALA A 751 -9.32 13.26 -13.58
N PHE A 752 -10.33 13.56 -14.40
CA PHE A 752 -11.51 12.72 -14.54
C PHE A 752 -11.13 11.33 -15.06
N ILE A 753 -11.77 10.28 -14.51
CA ILE A 753 -11.41 8.89 -14.81
C ILE A 753 -11.55 8.55 -16.30
N ILE A 754 -12.53 9.16 -16.99
CA ILE A 754 -12.74 8.98 -18.41
C ILE A 754 -11.85 9.97 -19.17
N THR A 755 -10.84 9.44 -19.84
CA THR A 755 -9.92 10.23 -20.67
C THR A 755 -10.54 10.56 -22.02
N ARG A 756 -9.99 11.59 -22.70
CA ARG A 756 -10.42 11.94 -24.06
C ARG A 756 -10.32 10.75 -25.03
N ASN A 757 -9.30 9.92 -24.88
CA ASN A 757 -9.14 8.72 -25.68
C ASN A 757 -10.24 7.67 -25.41
N MET A 758 -10.70 7.53 -24.18
CA MET A 758 -11.82 6.67 -23.83
C MET A 758 -13.11 7.19 -24.45
N TRP A 759 -13.41 8.48 -24.32
CA TRP A 759 -14.57 9.10 -24.96
C TRP A 759 -14.60 8.88 -26.47
N THR A 760 -13.46 9.09 -27.14
CA THR A 760 -13.35 8.84 -28.59
C THR A 760 -13.68 7.39 -28.93
N ARG A 761 -13.20 6.44 -28.13
CA ARG A 761 -13.47 5.01 -28.36
C ARG A 761 -14.91 4.63 -28.05
N ILE A 762 -15.50 5.15 -26.97
CA ILE A 762 -16.90 4.91 -26.60
C ILE A 762 -17.80 5.40 -27.72
N ILE A 763 -17.60 6.62 -28.23
CA ILE A 763 -18.41 7.21 -29.29
C ILE A 763 -18.19 6.47 -30.64
N ALA A 764 -16.94 6.17 -30.99
CA ALA A 764 -16.64 5.52 -32.27
C ALA A 764 -17.17 4.07 -32.31
N LEU A 765 -16.82 3.24 -31.34
CA LEU A 765 -17.27 1.85 -31.28
C LEU A 765 -18.77 1.76 -30.97
N GLY A 766 -19.24 2.56 -30.00
CA GLY A 766 -20.67 2.63 -29.68
C GLY A 766 -21.51 3.08 -30.86
N GLY A 767 -21.04 4.06 -31.63
CA GLY A 767 -21.71 4.51 -32.88
C GLY A 767 -21.75 3.42 -33.95
N ILE A 768 -20.65 2.67 -34.15
CA ILE A 768 -20.62 1.53 -35.09
C ILE A 768 -21.59 0.44 -34.62
N PHE A 769 -21.59 0.08 -33.34
CA PHE A 769 -22.51 -0.94 -32.83
C PHE A 769 -23.94 -0.50 -32.91
N PHE A 770 -24.23 0.76 -32.56
CA PHE A 770 -25.57 1.34 -32.69
C PHE A 770 -26.07 1.28 -34.13
N LEU A 771 -25.30 1.77 -35.13
CA LEU A 771 -25.68 1.75 -36.53
C LEU A 771 -25.86 0.33 -37.07
N SER A 772 -24.99 -0.62 -36.65
CA SER A 772 -25.10 -2.03 -37.05
C SER A 772 -26.38 -2.67 -36.49
N LEU A 773 -26.68 -2.43 -35.21
CA LEU A 773 -27.87 -2.96 -34.55
C LEU A 773 -29.15 -2.27 -35.07
N LEU A 774 -29.11 -0.96 -35.29
CA LEU A 774 -30.23 -0.21 -35.86
C LEU A 774 -30.54 -0.70 -37.27
N GLY A 775 -29.52 -0.92 -38.11
CA GLY A 775 -29.66 -1.51 -39.42
C GLY A 775 -30.23 -2.93 -39.34
N PHE A 776 -29.74 -3.75 -38.39
CA PHE A 776 -30.28 -5.09 -38.18
C PHE A 776 -31.74 -5.06 -37.71
N LEU A 777 -32.10 -4.17 -36.78
CA LEU A 777 -33.49 -3.97 -36.34
C LEU A 777 -34.39 -3.56 -37.48
N TYR A 778 -33.97 -2.56 -38.29
CA TYR A 778 -34.70 -2.10 -39.47
C TYR A 778 -34.92 -3.22 -40.49
N ILE A 779 -33.91 -4.04 -40.75
CA ILE A 779 -34.03 -5.19 -41.66
C ILE A 779 -35.04 -6.21 -41.11
N LEU A 780 -35.02 -6.52 -39.80
CA LEU A 780 -35.97 -7.44 -39.19
C LEU A 780 -37.43 -6.93 -39.28
N GLU A 781 -37.67 -5.64 -39.12
CA GLU A 781 -38.99 -5.02 -39.13
C GLU A 781 -39.57 -4.83 -40.54
N TYR A 782 -38.70 -4.56 -41.53
CA TYR A 782 -39.12 -4.22 -42.89
C TYR A 782 -38.70 -5.28 -43.92
N SER A 783 -38.51 -6.53 -43.51
CA SER A 783 -38.22 -7.62 -44.45
C SER A 783 -38.94 -8.92 -44.07
N ASP A 784 -38.82 -9.90 -44.94
CA ASP A 784 -39.37 -11.25 -44.78
C ASP A 784 -38.46 -12.21 -44.01
N ILE A 785 -37.41 -11.67 -43.37
CA ILE A 785 -36.44 -12.44 -42.60
C ILE A 785 -37.10 -13.04 -41.36
N THR A 786 -36.93 -14.36 -41.18
CA THR A 786 -37.33 -15.11 -39.98
C THR A 786 -36.17 -15.81 -39.30
N GLN A 787 -35.03 -15.99 -39.98
CA GLN A 787 -33.82 -16.67 -39.53
C GLN A 787 -32.59 -15.93 -40.07
N MET A 788 -31.44 -16.12 -39.45
CA MET A 788 -30.18 -15.46 -39.86
C MET A 788 -29.72 -15.88 -41.27
N THR A 789 -30.06 -17.08 -41.72
CA THR A 789 -29.80 -17.55 -43.09
C THR A 789 -30.47 -16.72 -44.17
N ASP A 790 -31.62 -16.13 -43.85
CA ASP A 790 -32.42 -15.34 -44.80
C ASP A 790 -31.76 -13.99 -45.12
N LEU A 791 -30.79 -13.55 -44.31
CA LEU A 791 -30.01 -12.31 -44.55
C LEU A 791 -29.30 -12.28 -45.90
N LEU A 792 -29.05 -13.44 -46.54
CA LEU A 792 -28.41 -13.52 -47.85
C LEU A 792 -29.36 -13.24 -48.99
N HIS A 793 -30.68 -13.35 -48.78
CA HIS A 793 -31.70 -13.31 -49.82
C HIS A 793 -32.94 -12.49 -49.41
N PHE A 794 -32.81 -11.57 -48.44
CA PHE A 794 -33.94 -10.80 -47.90
C PHE A 794 -34.58 -9.90 -48.95
N LYS A 795 -35.89 -9.74 -48.82
CA LYS A 795 -36.69 -8.78 -49.61
C LYS A 795 -37.33 -7.77 -48.65
N LEU A 796 -37.27 -6.50 -48.98
CA LEU A 796 -37.97 -5.48 -48.21
C LEU A 796 -39.49 -5.69 -48.35
N SER A 797 -40.17 -5.67 -47.22
CA SER A 797 -41.62 -5.81 -47.08
C SER A 797 -42.21 -4.62 -46.32
N ASN A 798 -43.53 -4.59 -46.16
CA ASN A 798 -44.13 -3.62 -45.24
C ASN A 798 -43.72 -3.85 -43.81
N HIS A 799 -43.83 -2.83 -42.96
CA HIS A 799 -43.57 -2.93 -41.51
C HIS A 799 -44.37 -4.10 -40.91
N LYS A 800 -43.68 -4.91 -40.12
CA LYS A 800 -44.25 -6.03 -39.35
C LYS A 800 -43.85 -5.93 -37.89
N GLU A 801 -44.70 -6.43 -37.00
CA GLU A 801 -44.30 -6.64 -35.62
C GLU A 801 -43.30 -7.78 -35.56
N LEU A 802 -42.29 -7.62 -34.69
CA LEU A 802 -41.23 -8.62 -34.48
C LEU A 802 -41.76 -9.81 -33.70
N THR A 803 -41.47 -11.00 -34.21
CA THR A 803 -41.75 -12.23 -33.49
C THR A 803 -40.82 -12.43 -32.29
N PRO A 804 -41.21 -13.20 -31.25
CA PRO A 804 -40.33 -13.52 -30.15
C PRO A 804 -38.99 -14.15 -30.57
N TYR A 805 -38.98 -14.90 -31.70
CA TYR A 805 -37.74 -15.46 -32.26
C TYR A 805 -36.80 -14.38 -32.82
N GLU A 806 -37.32 -13.41 -33.55
CA GLU A 806 -36.58 -12.28 -34.11
C GLU A 806 -36.01 -11.37 -32.99
N LEU A 807 -36.79 -11.14 -31.91
CA LEU A 807 -36.32 -10.45 -30.73
C LEU A 807 -35.18 -11.22 -30.05
N SER A 808 -35.24 -12.55 -30.02
CA SER A 808 -34.16 -13.39 -29.48
C SER A 808 -32.89 -13.32 -30.34
N LEU A 809 -33.01 -13.26 -31.67
CA LEU A 809 -31.91 -13.03 -32.61
C LEU A 809 -31.26 -11.66 -32.34
N PHE A 810 -32.08 -10.62 -32.20
CA PHE A 810 -31.63 -9.26 -31.94
C PHE A 810 -30.87 -9.15 -30.57
N PHE A 811 -31.49 -9.67 -29.51
CA PHE A 811 -30.88 -9.69 -28.18
C PHE A 811 -29.57 -10.46 -28.18
N THR A 812 -29.52 -11.65 -28.82
CA THR A 812 -28.29 -12.46 -28.89
C THR A 812 -27.18 -11.74 -29.66
N MET A 813 -27.53 -11.08 -30.79
CA MET A 813 -26.58 -10.26 -31.55
C MET A 813 -26.03 -9.10 -30.71
N PHE A 814 -26.90 -8.38 -29.98
CA PHE A 814 -26.51 -7.33 -29.07
C PHE A 814 -25.49 -7.82 -28.04
N VAL A 815 -25.79 -8.92 -27.35
CA VAL A 815 -24.90 -9.48 -26.31
C VAL A 815 -23.57 -9.97 -26.88
N MET A 816 -23.59 -10.63 -28.05
CA MET A 816 -22.37 -11.17 -28.67
C MET A 816 -21.45 -10.06 -29.18
N LEU A 817 -21.96 -8.93 -29.64
CA LEU A 817 -21.14 -7.75 -29.96
C LEU A 817 -20.40 -7.24 -28.71
N GLN A 818 -21.08 -7.18 -27.57
CA GLN A 818 -20.48 -6.75 -26.31
C GLN A 818 -19.51 -7.80 -25.77
N PHE A 819 -19.83 -9.08 -25.92
CA PHE A 819 -18.94 -10.18 -25.56
C PHE A 819 -17.56 -10.05 -26.24
N TRP A 820 -17.51 -9.81 -27.54
CA TRP A 820 -16.26 -9.59 -28.27
C TRP A 820 -15.62 -8.25 -27.94
N ASN A 821 -16.40 -7.22 -27.62
CA ASN A 821 -15.89 -5.92 -27.19
C ASN A 821 -15.13 -5.99 -25.87
N MET A 822 -15.44 -6.94 -24.98
CA MET A 822 -14.69 -7.18 -23.74
C MET A 822 -13.22 -7.50 -24.01
N PHE A 823 -12.89 -8.24 -25.08
CA PHE A 823 -11.52 -8.51 -25.51
C PHE A 823 -10.80 -7.24 -25.97
N ASN A 824 -11.52 -6.35 -26.66
CA ASN A 824 -10.99 -5.05 -27.06
C ASN A 824 -10.73 -4.13 -25.85
N ALA A 825 -11.64 -4.13 -24.88
CA ALA A 825 -11.47 -3.40 -23.62
C ALA A 825 -10.28 -3.91 -22.83
N ARG A 826 -10.06 -5.25 -22.76
CA ARG A 826 -8.88 -5.84 -22.15
C ARG A 826 -7.57 -5.33 -22.77
N ALA A 827 -7.52 -5.19 -24.09
CA ALA A 827 -6.34 -4.73 -24.81
C ALA A 827 -6.15 -3.20 -24.75
N PHE A 828 -7.06 -2.44 -24.10
CA PHE A 828 -6.93 -1.00 -23.97
C PHE A 828 -5.67 -0.61 -23.19
N ALA A 829 -4.88 0.33 -23.73
CA ALA A 829 -3.66 0.87 -23.16
C ALA A 829 -2.54 -0.16 -22.90
N THR A 830 -2.54 -1.33 -23.57
CA THR A 830 -1.47 -2.34 -23.44
C THR A 830 -0.51 -2.36 -24.62
N ASN A 831 -0.82 -1.70 -25.74
CA ASN A 831 -0.12 -1.85 -27.04
C ASN A 831 -0.06 -3.31 -27.53
N GLN A 832 -0.87 -4.21 -26.96
CA GLN A 832 -0.95 -5.62 -27.33
C GLN A 832 -2.22 -5.90 -28.12
N SER A 833 -2.21 -6.97 -28.94
CA SER A 833 -3.40 -7.47 -29.62
C SER A 833 -4.46 -8.01 -28.65
N ALA A 834 -5.74 -7.91 -29.03
CA ALA A 834 -6.84 -8.55 -28.32
C ALA A 834 -6.71 -10.08 -28.28
N PHE A 835 -5.90 -10.68 -29.15
CA PHE A 835 -5.65 -12.12 -29.20
C PHE A 835 -4.50 -12.58 -28.30
N HIS A 836 -3.83 -11.68 -27.56
CA HIS A 836 -2.74 -12.04 -26.66
C HIS A 836 -3.28 -12.53 -25.31
N PHE A 837 -3.30 -13.84 -25.07
CA PHE A 837 -3.89 -14.48 -23.87
C PHE A 837 -2.85 -14.93 -22.84
N LYS A 838 -1.58 -14.57 -22.99
CA LYS A 838 -0.55 -14.96 -22.04
C LYS A 838 -0.90 -14.44 -20.65
N GLU A 839 -0.84 -15.31 -19.63
CA GLU A 839 -1.11 -15.01 -18.22
C GLU A 839 -2.56 -14.61 -17.85
N CYS A 840 -3.52 -14.78 -18.77
CA CYS A 840 -4.93 -14.39 -18.59
C CYS A 840 -5.88 -15.60 -18.40
N ARG A 841 -5.45 -16.67 -17.73
CA ARG A 841 -6.28 -17.87 -17.52
C ARG A 841 -7.62 -17.58 -16.84
N GLY A 842 -7.63 -16.69 -15.83
CA GLY A 842 -8.87 -16.28 -15.16
C GLY A 842 -9.84 -15.55 -16.10
N PHE A 843 -9.34 -14.69 -16.99
CA PHE A 843 -10.13 -14.02 -18.00
C PHE A 843 -10.82 -15.03 -18.93
N GLY A 844 -10.09 -16.01 -19.45
CA GLY A 844 -10.64 -17.04 -20.34
C GLY A 844 -11.76 -17.86 -19.70
N LEU A 845 -11.61 -18.27 -18.45
CA LEU A 845 -12.64 -19.01 -17.71
C LEU A 845 -13.92 -18.18 -17.52
N ILE A 846 -13.78 -16.90 -17.17
CA ILE A 846 -14.93 -16.00 -16.96
C ILE A 846 -15.66 -15.74 -18.28
N VAL A 847 -14.92 -15.52 -19.37
CA VAL A 847 -15.49 -15.37 -20.71
C VAL A 847 -16.32 -16.59 -21.11
N LEU A 848 -15.80 -17.78 -20.82
CA LEU A 848 -16.54 -19.02 -21.07
C LEU A 848 -17.82 -19.10 -20.22
N MET A 849 -17.77 -18.68 -18.95
CA MET A 849 -18.97 -18.62 -18.09
C MET A 849 -20.03 -17.66 -18.63
N ILE A 850 -19.63 -16.49 -19.14
CA ILE A 850 -20.54 -15.51 -19.75
C ILE A 850 -21.22 -16.15 -20.99
N LEU A 851 -20.44 -16.80 -21.84
CA LEU A 851 -20.98 -17.47 -23.05
C LEU A 851 -21.98 -18.57 -22.69
N ILE A 852 -21.63 -19.43 -21.73
CA ILE A 852 -22.54 -20.48 -21.25
C ILE A 852 -23.80 -19.87 -20.66
N GLY A 853 -23.68 -18.81 -19.86
CA GLY A 853 -24.83 -18.10 -19.29
C GLY A 853 -25.75 -17.50 -20.36
N GLN A 854 -25.19 -16.91 -21.42
CA GLN A 854 -25.98 -16.37 -22.55
C GLN A 854 -26.76 -17.52 -23.28
N VAL A 855 -26.08 -18.62 -23.52
CA VAL A 855 -26.76 -19.79 -24.13
C VAL A 855 -27.88 -20.28 -23.22
N LEU A 856 -27.62 -20.45 -21.91
CA LEU A 856 -28.67 -20.91 -20.98
C LEU A 856 -29.88 -19.98 -20.94
N ILE A 857 -29.66 -18.69 -20.95
CA ILE A 857 -30.77 -17.72 -20.91
C ILE A 857 -31.60 -17.76 -22.20
N VAL A 858 -30.95 -17.81 -23.36
CA VAL A 858 -31.69 -17.86 -24.64
C VAL A 858 -32.44 -19.18 -24.82
N GLU A 859 -31.83 -20.30 -24.39
CA GLU A 859 -32.43 -21.63 -24.57
C GLU A 859 -33.50 -21.98 -23.52
N LEU A 860 -33.32 -21.47 -22.26
CA LEU A 860 -34.15 -21.86 -21.11
C LEU A 860 -34.96 -20.71 -20.50
N GLY A 861 -34.63 -19.45 -20.82
CA GLY A 861 -35.21 -18.27 -20.19
C GLY A 861 -36.69 -18.03 -20.52
N GLY A 862 -37.14 -18.49 -21.67
CA GLY A 862 -38.56 -18.46 -22.10
C GLY A 862 -39.20 -17.10 -21.92
N GLN A 863 -40.43 -17.08 -21.40
CA GLN A 863 -41.22 -15.86 -21.25
C GLN A 863 -40.65 -14.86 -20.25
N MET A 864 -39.90 -15.33 -19.24
CA MET A 864 -39.29 -14.43 -18.22
C MET A 864 -38.30 -13.44 -18.84
N PHE A 865 -37.51 -13.88 -19.81
CA PHE A 865 -36.57 -13.04 -20.55
C PHE A 865 -37.09 -12.64 -21.92
N ASN A 866 -38.31 -12.96 -22.25
CA ASN A 866 -38.94 -12.74 -23.58
C ASN A 866 -38.04 -13.28 -24.71
N VAL A 867 -37.59 -14.52 -24.55
CA VAL A 867 -36.73 -15.22 -25.51
C VAL A 867 -37.33 -16.57 -25.94
N THR A 868 -36.94 -17.01 -27.11
CA THR A 868 -37.23 -18.34 -27.64
C THR A 868 -35.96 -19.02 -28.08
N PRO A 869 -35.82 -20.35 -27.91
CA PRO A 869 -34.63 -21.10 -28.30
C PRO A 869 -34.22 -20.86 -29.74
N LEU A 870 -32.95 -20.61 -30.00
CA LEU A 870 -32.40 -20.35 -31.30
C LEU A 870 -31.87 -21.61 -31.99
N LYS A 871 -31.94 -21.67 -33.29
CA LYS A 871 -31.32 -22.74 -34.09
C LYS A 871 -29.78 -22.64 -34.02
N LEU A 872 -29.09 -23.76 -34.00
CA LEU A 872 -27.63 -23.83 -33.95
C LEU A 872 -26.93 -23.07 -35.07
N ILE A 873 -27.56 -23.03 -36.25
CA ILE A 873 -27.04 -22.30 -37.40
C ILE A 873 -27.06 -20.78 -37.13
N ASP A 874 -28.14 -20.27 -36.55
CA ASP A 874 -28.28 -18.84 -36.19
C ASP A 874 -27.30 -18.44 -35.13
N TRP A 875 -27.05 -19.28 -34.09
CA TRP A 875 -25.98 -19.10 -33.15
C TRP A 875 -24.61 -18.96 -33.84
N THR A 876 -24.31 -19.86 -34.78
CA THR A 876 -23.04 -19.85 -35.50
C THR A 876 -22.86 -18.58 -36.31
N ILE A 877 -23.91 -18.13 -37.04
CA ILE A 877 -23.85 -16.92 -37.82
C ILE A 877 -23.69 -15.69 -36.94
N ILE A 878 -24.43 -15.61 -35.82
CA ILE A 878 -24.31 -14.49 -34.86
C ILE A 878 -22.91 -14.42 -34.27
N ILE A 879 -22.34 -15.55 -33.81
CA ILE A 879 -21.00 -15.59 -33.25
C ILE A 879 -19.93 -15.15 -34.25
N VAL A 880 -20.02 -15.63 -35.49
CA VAL A 880 -19.05 -15.29 -36.55
C VAL A 880 -19.19 -13.83 -36.97
N THR A 881 -20.39 -13.35 -37.24
CA THR A 881 -20.60 -11.96 -37.70
C THR A 881 -20.24 -10.94 -36.61
N SER A 882 -20.63 -11.19 -35.35
CA SER A 882 -20.27 -10.33 -34.20
C SER A 882 -18.77 -10.33 -33.88
N SER A 883 -18.03 -11.41 -34.18
CA SER A 883 -16.57 -11.47 -33.99
C SER A 883 -15.80 -10.44 -34.85
N GLY A 884 -16.40 -9.88 -35.88
CA GLY A 884 -15.88 -8.75 -36.65
C GLY A 884 -15.46 -7.53 -35.79
N VAL A 885 -16.05 -7.41 -34.62
CA VAL A 885 -15.67 -6.41 -33.59
C VAL A 885 -14.19 -6.50 -33.18
N LEU A 886 -13.62 -7.69 -33.15
CA LEU A 886 -12.19 -7.89 -32.85
C LEU A 886 -11.34 -7.28 -33.97
N LEU A 887 -11.68 -7.49 -35.20
CA LEU A 887 -10.97 -6.92 -36.37
C LEU A 887 -11.03 -5.39 -36.34
N LEU A 888 -12.21 -4.81 -36.08
CA LEU A 888 -12.35 -3.37 -35.89
C LEU A 888 -11.45 -2.83 -34.77
N GLY A 889 -11.39 -3.53 -33.68
CA GLY A 889 -10.50 -3.18 -32.55
C GLY A 889 -9.02 -3.23 -32.94
N GLU A 890 -8.58 -4.23 -33.72
CA GLU A 890 -7.19 -4.33 -34.20
C GLU A 890 -6.85 -3.21 -35.21
N ILE A 891 -7.76 -2.92 -36.14
CA ILE A 891 -7.58 -1.80 -37.09
C ILE A 891 -7.45 -0.47 -36.32
N PHE A 892 -8.27 -0.25 -35.32
CA PHE A 892 -8.21 0.97 -34.52
C PHE A 892 -6.89 1.07 -33.72
N ARG A 893 -6.37 -0.04 -33.20
CA ARG A 893 -5.07 -0.10 -32.53
C ARG A 893 -3.92 0.18 -33.50
N TRP A 894 -3.97 -0.42 -34.69
CA TRP A 894 -2.95 -0.21 -35.72
C TRP A 894 -2.89 1.27 -36.17
N LEU A 895 -4.05 1.89 -36.39
CA LEU A 895 -4.14 3.31 -36.75
C LEU A 895 -3.61 4.25 -35.68
N THR A 896 -3.89 3.92 -34.41
CA THR A 896 -3.41 4.73 -33.27
C THR A 896 -1.94 4.52 -32.95
N ALA A 897 -1.39 3.34 -33.22
CA ALA A 897 0.04 3.07 -33.09
C ALA A 897 0.86 3.87 -34.11
N LYS A 898 0.38 3.92 -35.36
CA LYS A 898 1.03 4.66 -36.45
C LYS A 898 1.08 6.18 -36.25
N LYS A 899 0.23 6.72 -35.37
CA LYS A 899 0.18 8.14 -35.03
C LYS A 899 1.15 8.54 -33.92
N LYS A 900 1.74 7.53 -33.22
CA LYS A 900 2.72 7.72 -32.13
C LYS A 900 4.18 7.47 -32.58
N SER A 901 4.40 6.81 -33.71
CA SER A 901 5.69 6.72 -34.41
C SER A 901 5.83 7.92 -35.36
#